data_7af44f313ed40110b9db996864a30ff9
#
_entry.id   7af44f313ed40110b9db996864a30ff9
#
_cell.length_a   1.000
_cell.length_b   1.000
_cell.length_c   1.000
_cell.angle_alpha   90.00
_cell.angle_beta   90.00
_cell.angle_gamma   90.00
#
_symmetry.space_group_name_H-M   'P 1'
#
loop_
_entity.id
_entity.type
_entity.pdbx_description
1 polymer ?
#
loop_
_entity_poly.entity_id
_entity_poly.type
_entity_poly.pdbx_seq_one_letter_code
_entity_poly.pdbx_strand_id
1 'polypeptide(L)'
;MLQHTEYRFPFSLKTSNYSVLDTFLRNYVRRLSRMVGSVPSGWMRKILLFLVLTTGVLLIAMYAHAPPLASLQPFSSRRTFQSPWSWACVAGRCERRAVRSSRTSLASCIALCGGNTRLLWPRPTGNVFLGEDSVIIHLQQIEFVTVNTSDQEAKNLLEHAKDVFIGNIRSLMKVPNAKSRSGVDVFVVYLSAGNGRAIGPNLDTDESYTLELMPKGKILEARITGKSFFGVRHGLETLGQMIWWDESAGREGALRVLSRASVEDKPTFPYRGLLVDTGRQFFPIERLKRVIDGMAASKLNTFHWHLSDSQSFPFDSAQFPEMARWGAYSGDQIYTPDDVKDLADYARIRGIRVLVEIDSPAHAGAGWQWGTEYGYGELALCVDQQPWSSYCGEPNCGQLNPINEHTYRILEGLYRELLDLTEIRDIVHLGGDEVNLDCWAQYGNITAAMQAQNMTDHHAMWAEFETKMLQRLVKANHDETPKAVILWSSPLTKRPYITMYFDPKIHVIQSWGGSNWPETLDLLEDGFRVILSHVDTWYLDCGFGKWREIGEAACGEYRTWQTVYNHRPWRDYAQQHFSLVLGGEAAIWSEQTGDASLGPRLWPRASALAERLWSDMPTNGYSTDESVYTRLAAHMELLTSRGLKTEAMWPQWCSQNPGKCL
;
A
#
# COMPACT_ATOMS: atom_id res chain seq x y z
N MET A 1 -38.39 23.49 -2.68
CA MET A 1 -38.16 22.63 -3.85
C MET A 1 -37.24 23.37 -4.81
N LEU A 2 -35.96 23.14 -4.70
CA LEU A 2 -34.96 23.59 -5.65
C LEU A 2 -34.07 22.35 -5.90
N GLN A 3 -34.22 21.77 -7.08
CA GLN A 3 -33.41 20.67 -7.56
C GLN A 3 -32.01 21.20 -7.94
N HIS A 4 -31.00 20.69 -7.29
CA HIS A 4 -29.60 20.83 -7.69
C HIS A 4 -29.33 19.92 -8.90
N THR A 5 -29.01 20.52 -10.02
CA THR A 5 -28.43 19.84 -11.17
C THR A 5 -26.91 20.07 -11.15
N GLU A 6 -26.14 19.00 -10.87
CA GLU A 6 -24.69 18.99 -10.95
C GLU A 6 -24.23 19.20 -12.40
N TYR A 7 -23.24 20.07 -12.58
CA TYR A 7 -22.49 20.21 -13.83
C TYR A 7 -21.13 19.50 -13.69
N ARG A 8 -20.99 18.36 -14.37
CA ARG A 8 -19.68 17.78 -14.66
C ARG A 8 -19.06 18.49 -15.86
N PHE A 9 -17.84 19.01 -15.69
CA PHE A 9 -17.00 19.51 -16.78
C PHE A 9 -16.08 18.38 -17.27
N PRO A 10 -16.09 17.99 -18.53
CA PRO A 10 -15.03 17.21 -19.12
C PRO A 10 -14.02 18.15 -19.79
N PHE A 11 -12.80 18.24 -19.25
CA PHE A 11 -11.68 18.87 -19.96
C PHE A 11 -10.94 17.83 -20.80
N SER A 12 -11.18 17.86 -22.10
CA SER A 12 -10.27 17.36 -23.12
C SER A 12 -10.07 18.49 -24.14
N LEU A 13 -8.93 19.16 -24.08
CA LEU A 13 -8.54 20.20 -25.01
C LEU A 13 -7.73 19.60 -26.16
N LYS A 14 -8.36 19.43 -27.33
CA LYS A 14 -7.65 19.45 -28.63
C LYS A 14 -8.44 20.26 -29.64
N THR A 15 -7.79 21.36 -30.07
CA THR A 15 -7.93 22.09 -31.35
C THR A 15 -9.34 22.30 -31.96
N SER A 16 -9.94 23.45 -31.67
CA SER A 16 -10.69 24.38 -32.51
C SER A 16 -11.51 25.35 -31.65
N ASN A 17 -10.83 26.34 -31.05
CA ASN A 17 -11.43 27.17 -30.00
C ASN A 17 -12.42 28.25 -30.52
N TYR A 18 -12.64 28.40 -31.81
CA TYR A 18 -13.60 29.38 -32.34
C TYR A 18 -15.03 28.86 -32.42
N SER A 19 -15.25 27.59 -32.68
CA SER A 19 -16.60 27.03 -32.83
C SER A 19 -17.34 26.80 -31.51
N VAL A 20 -16.61 26.52 -30.44
CA VAL A 20 -17.17 26.23 -29.09
C VAL A 20 -17.66 27.52 -28.43
N LEU A 21 -16.91 28.63 -28.58
CA LEU A 21 -17.27 29.92 -28.02
C LEU A 21 -18.44 30.54 -28.75
N ASP A 22 -18.48 30.41 -30.08
CA ASP A 22 -19.60 30.87 -30.92
C ASP A 22 -20.89 30.09 -30.61
N THR A 23 -20.77 28.78 -30.40
CA THR A 23 -21.89 27.92 -29.99
C THR A 23 -22.37 28.24 -28.56
N PHE A 24 -21.46 28.52 -27.63
CA PHE A 24 -21.79 28.92 -26.26
C PHE A 24 -22.51 30.29 -26.24
N LEU A 25 -21.99 31.29 -26.96
CA LEU A 25 -22.58 32.62 -27.06
C LEU A 25 -23.97 32.59 -27.72
N ARG A 26 -24.14 31.82 -28.78
CA ARG A 26 -25.46 31.65 -29.43
C ARG A 26 -26.47 30.96 -28.51
N ASN A 27 -26.07 29.97 -27.77
CA ASN A 27 -26.93 29.28 -26.80
C ASN A 27 -27.25 30.15 -25.58
N TYR A 28 -26.29 30.94 -25.09
CA TYR A 28 -26.47 31.91 -24.02
C TYR A 28 -27.46 33.02 -24.43
N VAL A 29 -27.28 33.62 -25.59
CA VAL A 29 -28.19 34.65 -26.13
C VAL A 29 -29.60 34.09 -26.35
N ARG A 30 -29.74 32.84 -26.86
CA ARG A 30 -31.06 32.19 -27.02
C ARG A 30 -31.75 31.91 -25.69
N ARG A 31 -31.03 31.54 -24.64
CA ARG A 31 -31.60 31.32 -23.28
C ARG A 31 -32.03 32.64 -22.67
N LEU A 32 -31.23 33.70 -22.80
CA LEU A 32 -31.55 35.02 -22.28
C LEU A 32 -32.75 35.64 -23.00
N SER A 33 -32.86 35.50 -24.31
CA SER A 33 -34.02 35.99 -25.08
C SER A 33 -35.33 35.31 -24.67
N ARG A 34 -35.27 34.01 -24.28
CA ARG A 34 -36.43 33.29 -23.72
C ARG A 34 -36.82 33.78 -22.32
N MET A 35 -35.81 34.07 -21.44
CA MET A 35 -36.07 34.62 -20.10
C MET A 35 -36.67 36.01 -20.15
N VAL A 36 -36.19 36.90 -21.04
CA VAL A 36 -36.72 38.25 -21.20
C VAL A 36 -38.15 38.22 -21.79
N GLY A 37 -38.45 37.22 -22.62
CA GLY A 37 -39.78 37.04 -23.22
C GLY A 37 -40.86 36.60 -22.21
N SER A 38 -40.50 36.01 -21.08
CA SER A 38 -41.44 35.47 -20.08
C SER A 38 -41.78 36.41 -18.92
N VAL A 39 -41.29 37.66 -18.90
CA VAL A 39 -41.51 38.62 -17.81
C VAL A 39 -42.72 39.51 -18.09
N PRO A 40 -43.77 39.58 -17.21
CA PRO A 40 -45.05 40.21 -17.50
C PRO A 40 -45.09 41.75 -17.41
N SER A 41 -44.11 42.43 -16.80
CA SER A 41 -44.17 43.88 -16.59
C SER A 41 -43.11 44.65 -17.37
N GLY A 42 -43.48 45.75 -18.03
CA GLY A 42 -42.60 46.52 -18.89
C GLY A 42 -41.40 47.15 -18.21
N TRP A 43 -41.43 47.38 -16.88
CA TRP A 43 -40.33 47.97 -16.15
C TRP A 43 -39.26 46.91 -15.76
N MET A 44 -39.67 45.76 -15.29
CA MET A 44 -38.76 44.65 -15.03
C MET A 44 -38.06 44.12 -16.27
N ARG A 45 -38.76 44.17 -17.44
CA ARG A 45 -38.17 43.82 -18.74
C ARG A 45 -37.05 44.77 -19.15
N LYS A 46 -37.19 46.08 -18.85
CA LYS A 46 -36.14 47.08 -19.08
C LYS A 46 -34.93 46.91 -18.19
N ILE A 47 -35.13 46.59 -16.91
CA ILE A 47 -34.03 46.30 -15.96
C ILE A 47 -33.28 45.02 -16.35
N LEU A 48 -34.00 43.97 -16.72
CA LEU A 48 -33.35 42.70 -17.14
C LEU A 48 -32.57 42.88 -18.44
N LEU A 49 -33.11 43.66 -19.39
CA LEU A 49 -32.43 44.00 -20.65
C LEU A 49 -31.16 44.84 -20.39
N PHE A 50 -31.21 45.80 -19.45
CA PHE A 50 -30.06 46.61 -19.05
C PHE A 50 -28.98 45.75 -18.37
N LEU A 51 -29.35 44.84 -17.48
CA LEU A 51 -28.42 43.91 -16.83
C LEU A 51 -27.78 42.96 -17.84
N VAL A 52 -28.51 42.45 -18.80
CA VAL A 52 -28.01 41.58 -19.88
C VAL A 52 -27.04 42.33 -20.80
N LEU A 53 -27.37 43.59 -21.17
CA LEU A 53 -26.50 44.41 -21.98
C LEU A 53 -25.23 44.81 -21.24
N THR A 54 -25.32 45.17 -19.94
CA THR A 54 -24.14 45.53 -19.13
C THR A 54 -23.24 44.34 -18.86
N THR A 55 -23.78 43.16 -18.56
CA THR A 55 -22.98 41.94 -18.43
C THR A 55 -22.36 41.49 -19.75
N GLY A 56 -23.05 41.65 -20.86
CA GLY A 56 -22.54 41.41 -22.21
C GLY A 56 -21.38 42.34 -22.57
N VAL A 57 -21.52 43.65 -22.30
CA VAL A 57 -20.45 44.64 -22.51
C VAL A 57 -19.26 44.37 -21.60
N LEU A 58 -19.48 44.02 -20.33
CA LEU A 58 -18.40 43.62 -19.38
C LEU A 58 -17.64 42.38 -19.85
N LEU A 59 -18.34 41.36 -20.33
CA LEU A 59 -17.72 40.15 -20.87
C LEU A 59 -16.92 40.45 -22.15
N ILE A 60 -17.44 41.32 -23.04
CA ILE A 60 -16.72 41.76 -24.24
C ILE A 60 -15.51 42.62 -23.87
N ALA A 61 -15.63 43.53 -22.89
CA ALA A 61 -14.50 44.33 -22.39
C ALA A 61 -13.43 43.49 -21.70
N MET A 62 -13.81 42.48 -20.88
CA MET A 62 -12.89 41.53 -20.30
C MET A 62 -12.19 40.66 -21.35
N TYR A 63 -12.89 40.32 -22.42
CA TYR A 63 -12.32 39.58 -23.56
C TYR A 63 -11.39 40.48 -24.42
N ALA A 64 -11.74 41.74 -24.62
CA ALA A 64 -10.93 42.70 -25.40
C ALA A 64 -9.68 43.17 -24.64
N HIS A 65 -9.69 43.15 -23.31
CA HIS A 65 -8.55 43.46 -22.45
C HIS A 65 -7.83 42.24 -21.86
N ALA A 66 -8.35 41.01 -22.12
CA ALA A 66 -7.59 39.80 -21.83
C ALA A 66 -6.35 39.78 -22.74
N PRO A 67 -5.14 39.62 -22.20
CA PRO A 67 -3.97 39.46 -23.06
C PRO A 67 -4.25 38.29 -24.01
N PRO A 68 -3.85 38.40 -25.28
CA PRO A 68 -4.13 37.35 -26.27
C PRO A 68 -3.65 36.04 -25.73
N LEU A 69 -4.51 35.02 -25.74
CA LEU A 69 -4.17 33.64 -25.31
C LEU A 69 -2.91 33.07 -26.01
N ALA A 70 -2.49 33.70 -27.10
CA ALA A 70 -1.22 33.44 -27.78
C ALA A 70 0.02 33.88 -26.95
N SER A 71 -0.13 34.69 -25.89
CA SER A 71 0.98 35.03 -24.98
C SER A 71 1.14 34.05 -23.80
N LEU A 72 0.18 33.16 -23.61
CA LEU A 72 0.45 31.89 -22.94
C LEU A 72 1.17 30.98 -23.96
N GLN A 73 2.45 31.31 -24.24
CA GLN A 73 3.31 30.34 -24.92
C GLN A 73 3.14 29.03 -24.15
N PRO A 74 2.90 27.90 -24.86
CA PRO A 74 3.06 26.60 -24.25
C PRO A 74 4.44 26.65 -23.61
N PHE A 75 4.55 26.42 -22.30
CA PHE A 75 5.76 26.48 -21.50
C PHE A 75 6.95 26.30 -22.41
N SER A 76 7.52 27.43 -22.84
CA SER A 76 8.59 27.48 -23.84
C SER A 76 9.64 26.54 -23.31
N SER A 77 10.15 25.70 -24.15
CA SER A 77 11.31 24.89 -23.94
C SER A 77 12.08 25.36 -22.71
N ARG A 78 11.91 24.64 -21.55
CA ARG A 78 12.72 24.93 -20.37
C ARG A 78 14.12 25.02 -20.93
N ARG A 79 14.75 26.20 -20.87
CA ARG A 79 16.15 26.33 -21.22
C ARG A 79 16.81 25.20 -20.46
N THR A 80 17.29 24.17 -21.15
CA THR A 80 17.98 23.08 -20.53
C THR A 80 19.22 23.66 -19.91
N PHE A 81 19.13 24.03 -18.62
CA PHE A 81 20.24 24.55 -17.88
C PHE A 81 21.27 23.41 -17.84
N GLN A 82 22.35 23.57 -18.55
CA GLN A 82 23.44 22.63 -18.47
C GLN A 82 24.24 22.94 -17.19
N SER A 83 24.03 22.14 -16.16
CA SER A 83 24.84 22.23 -14.94
C SER A 83 26.34 22.20 -15.28
N PRO A 84 27.20 23.03 -14.67
CA PRO A 84 28.65 22.96 -14.86
C PRO A 84 29.27 21.73 -14.19
N TRP A 85 28.48 20.86 -13.59
CA TRP A 85 28.92 19.73 -12.80
C TRP A 85 28.77 18.41 -13.55
N SER A 86 29.70 17.53 -13.27
CA SER A 86 29.73 16.11 -13.64
C SER A 86 30.08 15.29 -12.42
N TRP A 87 29.79 14.00 -12.42
CA TRP A 87 30.17 13.11 -11.32
C TRP A 87 31.20 12.09 -11.80
N ALA A 88 32.13 11.73 -10.91
CA ALA A 88 33.12 10.72 -11.15
C ALA A 88 33.14 9.73 -10.00
N CYS A 89 33.33 8.43 -10.32
CA CYS A 89 33.55 7.41 -9.30
C CYS A 89 34.95 7.52 -8.73
N VAL A 90 35.05 7.77 -7.41
CA VAL A 90 36.32 7.85 -6.70
C VAL A 90 36.23 7.00 -5.45
N ALA A 91 37.07 5.97 -5.37
CA ALA A 91 37.05 5.03 -4.23
C ALA A 91 35.66 4.48 -3.89
N GLY A 92 34.86 4.14 -4.94
CA GLY A 92 33.51 3.60 -4.77
C GLY A 92 32.41 4.62 -4.44
N ARG A 93 32.72 5.94 -4.49
CA ARG A 93 31.76 7.04 -4.21
C ARG A 93 31.68 7.99 -5.40
N CYS A 94 30.49 8.58 -5.60
CA CYS A 94 30.26 9.60 -6.62
C CYS A 94 30.67 10.98 -6.14
N GLU A 95 31.74 11.54 -6.67
CA GLU A 95 32.20 12.87 -6.37
C GLU A 95 31.82 13.87 -7.47
N ARG A 96 31.28 15.02 -7.06
CA ARG A 96 30.96 16.13 -7.97
C ARG A 96 32.23 16.87 -8.42
N ARG A 97 32.39 17.05 -9.73
CA ARG A 97 33.52 17.72 -10.36
C ARG A 97 33.06 18.71 -11.43
N ALA A 98 33.84 19.71 -11.71
CA ALA A 98 33.59 20.58 -12.88
C ALA A 98 33.75 19.77 -14.17
N VAL A 99 32.88 20.01 -15.15
CA VAL A 99 32.95 19.37 -16.48
C VAL A 99 34.20 19.77 -17.16
N ARG A 100 35.02 18.79 -17.63
CA ARG A 100 36.25 19.03 -18.42
C ARG A 100 36.12 18.55 -19.85
N SER A 101 35.63 17.36 -20.13
CA SER A 101 35.54 16.76 -21.47
C SER A 101 34.20 16.08 -21.72
N SER A 102 33.84 15.12 -20.92
CA SER A 102 32.56 14.40 -20.96
C SER A 102 31.78 14.62 -19.70
N ARG A 103 30.45 14.53 -19.79
CA ARG A 103 29.57 14.67 -18.65
C ARG A 103 29.02 13.29 -18.26
N THR A 104 29.04 13.02 -16.96
CA THR A 104 28.36 11.88 -16.35
C THR A 104 27.29 12.42 -15.39
N SER A 105 26.05 11.97 -15.53
CA SER A 105 24.98 12.32 -14.60
C SER A 105 25.21 11.66 -13.24
N LEU A 106 24.59 12.20 -12.18
CA LEU A 106 24.62 11.58 -10.85
C LEU A 106 24.01 10.17 -10.90
N ALA A 107 22.86 10.02 -11.58
CA ALA A 107 22.20 8.72 -11.74
C ALA A 107 23.13 7.69 -12.39
N SER A 108 23.84 8.05 -13.48
CA SER A 108 24.81 7.16 -14.11
C SER A 108 26.01 6.86 -13.21
N CYS A 109 26.48 7.84 -12.44
CA CYS A 109 27.55 7.58 -11.48
C CYS A 109 27.09 6.60 -10.41
N ILE A 110 25.95 6.82 -9.75
CA ILE A 110 25.39 5.92 -8.72
C ILE A 110 25.20 4.51 -9.29
N ALA A 111 24.70 4.41 -10.51
CA ALA A 111 24.47 3.12 -11.17
C ALA A 111 25.74 2.32 -11.46
N LEU A 112 26.88 2.99 -11.69
CA LEU A 112 28.12 2.36 -12.13
C LEU A 112 29.23 2.36 -11.07
N CYS A 113 29.02 3.08 -9.95
CA CYS A 113 30.03 3.28 -8.91
C CYS A 113 29.62 2.59 -7.61
N GLY A 114 30.51 1.85 -6.99
CA GLY A 114 30.27 1.18 -5.71
C GLY A 114 30.21 -0.34 -5.79
N GLY A 115 29.75 -0.97 -4.72
CA GLY A 115 29.68 -2.43 -4.59
C GLY A 115 28.57 -3.10 -5.40
N ASN A 116 28.54 -4.42 -5.37
CA ASN A 116 27.61 -5.25 -6.14
C ASN A 116 26.11 -5.08 -5.77
N THR A 117 25.78 -4.35 -4.73
CA THR A 117 24.37 -4.13 -4.33
C THR A 117 23.94 -2.66 -4.41
N ARG A 118 24.77 -1.79 -4.99
CA ARG A 118 24.65 -0.32 -5.01
C ARG A 118 23.31 0.26 -5.47
N LEU A 119 22.56 -0.48 -6.30
CA LEU A 119 21.27 -0.06 -6.85
C LEU A 119 20.07 -0.79 -6.25
N LEU A 120 20.32 -1.95 -5.60
CA LEU A 120 19.25 -2.89 -5.32
C LEU A 120 18.62 -2.66 -3.96
N TRP A 121 17.31 -2.55 -3.95
CA TRP A 121 16.48 -2.50 -2.76
C TRP A 121 15.25 -3.42 -2.93
N PRO A 122 14.97 -4.35 -2.00
CA PRO A 122 15.85 -4.83 -0.93
C PRO A 122 17.15 -5.44 -1.45
N ARG A 123 18.17 -5.47 -0.59
CA ARG A 123 19.44 -6.14 -0.90
C ARG A 123 19.19 -7.63 -1.12
N PRO A 124 19.65 -8.22 -2.24
CA PRO A 124 19.52 -9.65 -2.47
C PRO A 124 20.27 -10.50 -1.42
N THR A 125 19.72 -11.67 -1.14
CA THR A 125 20.27 -12.63 -0.13
C THR A 125 21.30 -13.59 -0.70
N GLY A 126 21.29 -13.83 -2.02
CA GLY A 126 22.22 -14.72 -2.72
C GLY A 126 23.36 -14.00 -3.41
N ASN A 127 23.92 -14.65 -4.43
CA ASN A 127 25.03 -14.11 -5.20
C ASN A 127 24.60 -12.95 -6.08
N VAL A 128 25.40 -11.87 -6.07
CA VAL A 128 25.14 -10.67 -6.86
C VAL A 128 26.42 -10.24 -7.59
N PHE A 129 26.28 -10.03 -8.88
CA PHE A 129 27.28 -9.35 -9.72
C PHE A 129 26.58 -8.24 -10.51
N LEU A 130 27.07 -7.01 -10.41
CA LEU A 130 26.65 -5.87 -11.24
C LEU A 130 27.85 -5.33 -12.00
N GLY A 131 27.79 -5.36 -13.33
CA GLY A 131 28.83 -4.81 -14.22
C GLY A 131 28.98 -3.29 -14.07
N GLU A 132 30.11 -2.76 -14.52
CA GLU A 132 30.45 -1.34 -14.46
C GLU A 132 30.12 -0.58 -15.76
N ASP A 133 29.60 -1.29 -16.77
CA ASP A 133 29.23 -0.74 -18.06
C ASP A 133 27.70 -0.68 -18.24
N SER A 134 27.26 0.23 -19.09
CA SER A 134 25.83 0.39 -19.43
C SER A 134 25.64 0.64 -20.92
N VAL A 135 24.43 0.32 -21.39
CA VAL A 135 23.99 0.61 -22.76
C VAL A 135 22.72 1.48 -22.75
N ILE A 136 22.58 2.27 -23.83
CA ILE A 136 21.34 3.04 -24.06
C ILE A 136 20.31 2.10 -24.67
N ILE A 137 19.08 2.17 -24.16
CA ILE A 137 17.92 1.42 -24.64
C ILE A 137 16.77 2.36 -24.97
N HIS A 138 15.86 1.89 -25.84
CA HIS A 138 14.58 2.55 -26.10
C HIS A 138 13.45 1.65 -25.64
N LEU A 139 12.40 2.25 -25.07
CA LEU A 139 11.25 1.53 -24.54
C LEU A 139 10.60 0.61 -25.60
N GLN A 140 10.56 1.07 -26.86
CA GLN A 140 9.99 0.33 -28.00
C GLN A 140 10.84 -0.85 -28.46
N GLN A 141 12.09 -0.97 -28.00
CA GLN A 141 13.02 -2.05 -28.32
C GLN A 141 13.02 -3.16 -27.26
N ILE A 142 12.20 -3.03 -26.21
CA ILE A 142 12.07 -4.04 -25.18
C ILE A 142 11.04 -5.09 -25.64
N GLU A 143 11.50 -6.31 -25.84
CA GLU A 143 10.69 -7.45 -26.23
C GLU A 143 10.63 -8.48 -25.09
N PHE A 144 9.47 -9.10 -24.89
CA PHE A 144 9.30 -10.12 -23.86
C PHE A 144 9.01 -11.48 -24.49
N VAL A 145 9.67 -12.51 -23.97
CA VAL A 145 9.48 -13.90 -24.40
C VAL A 145 9.21 -14.76 -23.17
N THR A 146 8.01 -15.32 -23.06
CA THR A 146 7.68 -16.27 -22.01
C THR A 146 8.14 -17.67 -22.44
N VAL A 147 8.98 -18.31 -21.64
CA VAL A 147 9.55 -19.64 -21.91
C VAL A 147 9.32 -20.56 -20.73
N ASN A 148 9.19 -21.88 -21.00
CA ASN A 148 9.10 -22.92 -19.98
C ASN A 148 8.03 -22.70 -18.90
N THR A 149 6.96 -21.97 -19.21
CA THR A 149 5.82 -21.74 -18.31
C THR A 149 4.63 -22.50 -18.88
N SER A 150 4.17 -23.55 -18.19
CA SER A 150 3.05 -24.38 -18.66
C SER A 150 1.70 -23.87 -18.12
N ASP A 151 1.68 -23.33 -16.92
CA ASP A 151 0.47 -22.82 -16.25
C ASP A 151 -0.10 -21.60 -16.99
N GLN A 152 -1.41 -21.65 -17.31
CA GLN A 152 -2.05 -20.59 -18.09
C GLN A 152 -2.31 -19.33 -17.27
N GLU A 153 -2.60 -19.48 -15.98
CA GLU A 153 -2.81 -18.33 -15.10
C GLU A 153 -1.50 -17.59 -14.88
N ALA A 154 -0.38 -18.31 -14.64
CA ALA A 154 0.94 -17.71 -14.57
C ALA A 154 1.31 -16.96 -15.85
N LYS A 155 0.96 -17.49 -17.05
CA LYS A 155 1.15 -16.76 -18.32
C LYS A 155 0.36 -15.48 -18.36
N ASN A 156 -0.90 -15.50 -17.97
CA ASN A 156 -1.77 -14.31 -17.95
C ASN A 156 -1.20 -13.26 -16.99
N LEU A 157 -0.78 -13.66 -15.79
CA LEU A 157 -0.15 -12.75 -14.82
C LEU A 157 1.16 -12.18 -15.35
N LEU A 158 1.97 -12.98 -16.06
CA LEU A 158 3.21 -12.49 -16.70
C LEU A 158 2.92 -11.42 -17.76
N GLU A 159 1.86 -11.57 -18.57
CA GLU A 159 1.47 -10.53 -19.54
C GLU A 159 1.17 -9.21 -18.84
N HIS A 160 0.35 -9.23 -17.78
CA HIS A 160 0.06 -8.01 -17.00
C HIS A 160 1.31 -7.45 -16.29
N ALA A 161 2.20 -8.31 -15.78
CA ALA A 161 3.44 -7.87 -15.15
C ALA A 161 4.39 -7.17 -16.13
N LYS A 162 4.38 -7.55 -17.42
CA LYS A 162 5.09 -6.82 -18.49
C LYS A 162 4.58 -5.40 -18.64
N ASP A 163 3.26 -5.19 -18.64
CA ASP A 163 2.66 -3.87 -18.75
C ASP A 163 3.02 -2.99 -17.56
N VAL A 164 2.98 -3.56 -16.34
CA VAL A 164 3.44 -2.87 -15.12
C VAL A 164 4.92 -2.49 -15.24
N PHE A 165 5.77 -3.40 -15.67
CA PHE A 165 7.20 -3.15 -15.88
C PHE A 165 7.44 -2.01 -16.88
N ILE A 166 6.80 -2.06 -18.06
CA ILE A 166 6.90 -1.01 -19.09
C ILE A 166 6.39 0.34 -18.57
N GLY A 167 5.29 0.34 -17.82
CA GLY A 167 4.75 1.52 -17.15
C GLY A 167 5.76 2.13 -16.17
N ASN A 168 6.39 1.31 -15.34
CA ASN A 168 7.43 1.70 -14.40
C ASN A 168 8.66 2.29 -15.10
N ILE A 169 9.14 1.66 -16.19
CA ILE A 169 10.28 2.19 -16.96
C ILE A 169 9.91 3.51 -17.65
N ARG A 170 8.68 3.62 -18.17
CA ARG A 170 8.19 4.87 -18.78
C ARG A 170 8.17 6.04 -17.79
N SER A 171 7.87 5.79 -16.54
CA SER A 171 7.84 6.82 -15.49
C SER A 171 9.22 7.42 -15.19
N LEU A 172 10.31 6.71 -15.48
CA LEU A 172 11.67 7.23 -15.35
C LEU A 172 12.00 8.30 -16.41
N MET A 173 11.30 8.29 -17.56
CA MET A 173 11.60 9.16 -18.68
C MET A 173 11.21 10.62 -18.39
N LYS A 174 12.20 11.52 -18.35
CA LYS A 174 11.96 12.96 -18.20
C LYS A 174 11.54 13.63 -19.52
N VAL A 175 11.90 13.04 -20.66
CA VAL A 175 11.54 13.51 -21.99
C VAL A 175 10.90 12.36 -22.78
N PRO A 176 9.58 12.42 -23.07
CA PRO A 176 8.95 11.42 -23.92
C PRO A 176 9.56 11.40 -25.31
N ASN A 177 9.81 10.21 -25.85
CA ASN A 177 10.35 10.01 -27.22
C ASN A 177 11.73 10.68 -27.49
N ALA A 178 12.58 10.77 -26.46
CA ALA A 178 13.94 11.28 -26.60
C ALA A 178 14.69 10.57 -27.74
N LYS A 179 15.29 11.35 -28.64
CA LYS A 179 16.02 10.85 -29.81
C LYS A 179 17.51 10.68 -29.46
N SER A 180 17.88 9.56 -28.88
CA SER A 180 19.25 9.15 -28.68
C SER A 180 19.58 7.95 -29.60
N ARG A 181 20.87 7.75 -29.96
CA ARG A 181 21.24 6.49 -30.62
C ARG A 181 21.22 5.36 -29.59
N SER A 182 20.48 4.31 -29.87
CA SER A 182 20.50 3.10 -29.06
C SER A 182 21.91 2.44 -29.12
N GLY A 183 22.32 1.89 -27.97
CA GLY A 183 23.52 1.06 -27.89
C GLY A 183 23.27 -0.40 -28.30
N VAL A 184 21.98 -0.79 -28.40
CA VAL A 184 21.54 -2.13 -28.83
C VAL A 184 20.39 -2.00 -29.80
N ASP A 185 20.22 -2.99 -30.69
CA ASP A 185 19.11 -3.03 -31.64
C ASP A 185 17.80 -3.51 -30.95
N VAL A 186 17.92 -4.49 -30.03
CA VAL A 186 16.81 -5.09 -29.28
C VAL A 186 17.24 -5.41 -27.85
N PHE A 187 16.34 -5.23 -26.89
CA PHE A 187 16.48 -5.70 -25.52
C PHE A 187 15.43 -6.79 -25.27
N VAL A 188 15.86 -8.05 -25.23
CA VAL A 188 14.97 -9.21 -25.06
C VAL A 188 14.95 -9.64 -23.60
N VAL A 189 13.75 -9.73 -23.01
CA VAL A 189 13.54 -10.19 -21.64
C VAL A 189 12.82 -11.54 -21.68
N TYR A 190 13.54 -12.60 -21.35
CA TYR A 190 13.02 -13.96 -21.23
C TYR A 190 12.47 -14.18 -19.83
N LEU A 191 11.21 -14.63 -19.71
CA LEU A 191 10.54 -14.90 -18.46
C LEU A 191 10.20 -16.38 -18.36
N SER A 192 10.59 -17.03 -17.25
CA SER A 192 10.31 -18.44 -17.00
C SER A 192 9.77 -18.60 -15.57
N ALA A 193 8.50 -18.95 -15.44
CA ALA A 193 7.86 -19.29 -14.17
C ALA A 193 7.64 -20.80 -14.07
N GLY A 194 8.04 -21.38 -12.95
CA GLY A 194 7.74 -22.78 -12.62
C GLY A 194 6.24 -23.03 -12.45
N ASN A 195 5.89 -24.28 -12.25
CA ASN A 195 4.51 -24.73 -12.07
C ASN A 195 4.05 -24.43 -10.62
N GLY A 196 3.21 -23.43 -10.44
CA GLY A 196 2.58 -23.11 -9.16
C GLY A 196 1.24 -22.44 -9.40
N ARG A 197 0.24 -22.76 -8.59
CA ARG A 197 -1.03 -22.05 -8.62
C ARG A 197 -0.82 -20.58 -8.28
N ALA A 198 -1.05 -19.72 -9.25
CA ALA A 198 -0.75 -18.29 -9.15
C ALA A 198 -1.96 -17.48 -8.64
N ILE A 199 -2.70 -18.00 -7.65
CA ILE A 199 -3.87 -17.28 -7.10
C ILE A 199 -3.41 -16.08 -6.26
N GLY A 200 -2.41 -16.27 -5.42
CA GLY A 200 -1.80 -15.24 -4.58
C GLY A 200 -0.59 -15.83 -3.86
N PRO A 201 0.33 -15.01 -3.31
CA PRO A 201 1.39 -15.54 -2.49
C PRO A 201 0.80 -16.12 -1.21
N ASN A 202 0.96 -17.42 -0.99
CA ASN A 202 0.67 -18.07 0.28
C ASN A 202 1.95 -18.23 1.12
N LEU A 203 1.84 -18.75 2.34
CA LEU A 203 3.01 -18.89 3.22
C LEU A 203 4.07 -19.86 2.69
N ASP A 204 3.67 -20.80 1.80
CA ASP A 204 4.56 -21.80 1.21
C ASP A 204 5.05 -21.39 -0.19
N THR A 205 4.70 -20.21 -0.68
CA THR A 205 5.09 -19.75 -2.01
C THR A 205 6.59 -19.54 -2.10
N ASP A 206 7.23 -20.24 -3.04
CA ASP A 206 8.64 -20.00 -3.35
C ASP A 206 8.77 -18.73 -4.23
N GLU A 207 9.24 -17.64 -3.62
CA GLU A 207 9.45 -16.34 -4.25
C GLU A 207 10.89 -16.18 -4.77
N SER A 208 11.70 -17.25 -4.80
CA SER A 208 13.08 -17.21 -5.29
C SER A 208 13.14 -16.96 -6.79
N TYR A 209 14.19 -16.29 -7.22
CA TYR A 209 14.48 -16.06 -8.65
C TYR A 209 15.97 -15.99 -8.94
N THR A 210 16.30 -16.20 -10.22
CA THR A 210 17.59 -15.86 -10.82
C THR A 210 17.37 -14.84 -11.92
N LEU A 211 18.29 -13.89 -12.05
CA LEU A 211 18.32 -12.92 -13.13
C LEU A 211 19.73 -12.89 -13.73
N GLU A 212 19.82 -13.07 -15.04
CA GLU A 212 21.04 -12.89 -15.81
C GLU A 212 20.82 -11.84 -16.88
N LEU A 213 21.75 -10.89 -16.99
CA LEU A 213 21.77 -9.84 -18.00
C LEU A 213 23.10 -9.88 -18.73
N MET A 214 23.05 -10.07 -20.05
CA MET A 214 24.26 -10.17 -20.87
C MET A 214 24.08 -9.64 -22.30
N PRO A 215 25.13 -9.01 -22.89
CA PRO A 215 25.08 -8.59 -24.26
C PRO A 215 25.46 -9.78 -25.20
N LYS A 216 24.73 -9.87 -26.34
CA LYS A 216 25.03 -10.77 -27.46
C LYS A 216 25.12 -9.96 -28.76
N GLY A 217 26.27 -9.45 -29.06
CA GLY A 217 26.46 -8.54 -30.18
C GLY A 217 25.69 -7.24 -29.98
N LYS A 218 24.69 -6.99 -30.83
CA LYS A 218 23.77 -5.84 -30.71
C LYS A 218 22.45 -6.13 -29.97
N ILE A 219 22.29 -7.34 -29.42
CA ILE A 219 21.15 -7.73 -28.61
C ILE A 219 21.59 -7.70 -27.16
N LEU A 220 20.73 -7.14 -26.28
CA LEU A 220 20.84 -7.32 -24.83
C LEU A 220 19.82 -8.36 -24.41
N GLU A 221 20.24 -9.39 -23.69
CA GLU A 221 19.36 -10.42 -23.15
C GLU A 221 19.27 -10.32 -21.63
N ALA A 222 18.05 -10.27 -21.09
CA ALA A 222 17.77 -10.55 -19.68
C ALA A 222 17.02 -11.88 -19.57
N ARG A 223 17.46 -12.77 -18.67
CA ARG A 223 16.80 -14.04 -18.37
C ARG A 223 16.39 -14.04 -16.92
N ILE A 224 15.08 -14.14 -16.65
CA ILE A 224 14.51 -14.18 -15.31
C ILE A 224 13.81 -15.51 -15.14
N THR A 225 14.27 -16.30 -14.17
CA THR A 225 13.67 -17.61 -13.84
C THR A 225 13.26 -17.61 -12.38
N GLY A 226 12.02 -17.96 -12.10
CA GLY A 226 11.47 -18.13 -10.74
C GLY A 226 10.79 -19.49 -10.59
N LYS A 227 10.69 -20.00 -9.35
CA LYS A 227 9.91 -21.20 -9.03
C LYS A 227 8.41 -20.97 -9.18
N SER A 228 7.98 -19.71 -9.04
CA SER A 228 6.62 -19.25 -9.20
C SER A 228 6.57 -17.96 -10.04
N PHE A 229 5.36 -17.53 -10.43
CA PHE A 229 5.13 -16.18 -10.98
C PHE A 229 5.70 -15.10 -10.07
N PHE A 230 5.54 -15.24 -8.76
CA PHE A 230 5.95 -14.24 -7.77
C PHE A 230 7.47 -14.01 -7.76
N GLY A 231 8.26 -15.09 -7.88
CA GLY A 231 9.71 -14.98 -8.04
C GLY A 231 10.09 -14.22 -9.32
N VAL A 232 9.45 -14.54 -10.46
CA VAL A 232 9.70 -13.83 -11.73
C VAL A 232 9.34 -12.35 -11.63
N ARG A 233 8.23 -12.03 -10.96
CA ARG A 233 7.80 -10.64 -10.72
C ARG A 233 8.84 -9.88 -9.88
N HIS A 234 9.43 -10.49 -8.84
CA HIS A 234 10.52 -9.89 -8.08
C HIS A 234 11.79 -9.71 -8.93
N GLY A 235 12.08 -10.64 -9.82
CA GLY A 235 13.17 -10.52 -10.80
C GLY A 235 12.95 -9.36 -11.77
N LEU A 236 11.72 -9.13 -12.24
CA LEU A 236 11.38 -7.96 -13.07
C LEU A 236 11.59 -6.65 -12.30
N GLU A 237 11.18 -6.59 -11.01
CA GLU A 237 11.45 -5.40 -10.19
C GLU A 237 12.95 -5.13 -10.06
N THR A 238 13.75 -6.17 -9.81
CA THR A 238 15.19 -6.07 -9.72
C THR A 238 15.83 -5.61 -11.05
N LEU A 239 15.36 -6.12 -12.20
CA LEU A 239 15.77 -5.64 -13.51
C LEU A 239 15.41 -4.16 -13.70
N GLY A 240 14.22 -3.75 -13.26
CA GLY A 240 13.76 -2.35 -13.32
C GLY A 240 14.66 -1.39 -12.54
N GLN A 241 15.22 -1.83 -11.40
CA GLN A 241 16.17 -1.05 -10.60
C GLN A 241 17.54 -0.87 -11.27
N MET A 242 17.86 -1.69 -12.26
CA MET A 242 19.08 -1.58 -13.08
C MET A 242 18.91 -0.66 -14.28
N ILE A 243 17.73 -0.02 -14.44
CA ILE A 243 17.41 0.90 -15.53
C ILE A 243 17.22 2.30 -14.95
N TRP A 244 17.86 3.31 -15.55
CA TRP A 244 17.77 4.69 -15.10
C TRP A 244 17.70 5.68 -16.25
N TRP A 245 17.28 6.90 -15.97
CA TRP A 245 17.34 8.01 -16.88
C TRP A 245 18.69 8.74 -16.77
N ASP A 246 19.45 8.78 -17.85
CA ASP A 246 20.70 9.53 -17.95
C ASP A 246 20.48 10.86 -18.66
N GLU A 247 20.37 11.95 -17.91
CA GLU A 247 20.21 13.30 -18.43
C GLU A 247 21.44 13.84 -19.17
N SER A 248 22.60 13.17 -19.03
CA SER A 248 23.84 13.54 -19.72
C SER A 248 23.98 12.88 -21.10
N ALA A 249 23.12 11.93 -21.43
CA ALA A 249 23.14 11.22 -22.70
C ALA A 249 22.53 12.06 -23.83
N GLY A 250 23.34 12.64 -24.70
CA GLY A 250 22.92 13.48 -25.80
C GLY A 250 22.29 14.81 -25.35
N ARG A 251 21.35 15.36 -26.13
CA ARG A 251 20.68 16.64 -25.82
C ARG A 251 19.46 16.49 -24.95
N GLU A 252 18.77 15.36 -25.04
CA GLU A 252 17.46 15.13 -24.43
C GLU A 252 17.52 14.14 -23.27
N GLY A 253 18.66 13.47 -23.06
CA GLY A 253 18.80 12.35 -22.14
C GLY A 253 18.43 11.01 -22.80
N ALA A 254 18.64 9.91 -22.09
CA ALA A 254 18.27 8.57 -22.56
C ALA A 254 18.05 7.61 -21.39
N LEU A 255 17.28 6.54 -21.62
CA LEU A 255 17.25 5.38 -20.74
C LEU A 255 18.55 4.59 -20.91
N ARG A 256 19.15 4.21 -19.78
CA ARG A 256 20.27 3.29 -19.71
C ARG A 256 19.93 2.07 -18.87
N VAL A 257 20.58 0.97 -19.17
CA VAL A 257 20.56 -0.25 -18.38
C VAL A 257 21.98 -0.77 -18.22
N LEU A 258 22.26 -1.47 -17.11
CA LEU A 258 23.53 -2.20 -16.99
C LEU A 258 23.71 -3.15 -18.17
N SER A 259 24.93 -3.30 -18.66
CA SER A 259 25.22 -4.23 -19.78
C SER A 259 25.32 -5.68 -19.31
N ARG A 260 25.71 -5.91 -18.04
CA ARG A 260 25.87 -7.23 -17.43
C ARG A 260 25.44 -7.22 -15.99
N ALA A 261 24.71 -8.26 -15.58
CA ALA A 261 24.38 -8.52 -14.18
C ALA A 261 24.07 -10.00 -13.99
N SER A 262 24.27 -10.50 -12.78
CA SER A 262 23.78 -11.79 -12.32
C SER A 262 23.30 -11.65 -10.90
N VAL A 263 22.08 -12.11 -10.62
CA VAL A 263 21.44 -12.03 -9.27
C VAL A 263 20.75 -13.35 -8.98
N GLU A 264 21.07 -13.91 -7.82
CA GLU A 264 20.32 -14.97 -7.17
C GLU A 264 19.70 -14.39 -5.92
N ASP A 265 18.39 -14.57 -5.71
CA ASP A 265 17.70 -13.89 -4.61
C ASP A 265 16.46 -14.67 -4.12
N LYS A 266 16.17 -14.55 -2.84
CA LYS A 266 14.96 -15.05 -2.19
C LYS A 266 14.71 -14.30 -0.89
N PRO A 267 13.45 -14.18 -0.40
CA PRO A 267 13.20 -13.58 0.89
C PRO A 267 13.66 -14.48 2.04
N THR A 268 14.04 -13.86 3.17
CA THR A 268 14.30 -14.58 4.44
C THR A 268 13.01 -15.00 5.11
N PHE A 269 11.99 -14.11 5.12
CA PHE A 269 10.71 -14.37 5.78
C PHE A 269 9.57 -14.47 4.76
N PRO A 270 8.66 -15.47 4.91
CA PRO A 270 7.52 -15.66 4.02
C PRO A 270 6.40 -14.63 4.22
N TYR A 271 6.32 -13.97 5.37
CA TYR A 271 5.33 -12.93 5.66
C TYR A 271 6.03 -11.56 5.79
N ARG A 272 5.66 -10.63 4.92
CA ARG A 272 6.22 -9.27 4.87
C ARG A 272 5.07 -8.30 4.65
N GLY A 273 4.46 -7.89 5.78
CA GLY A 273 3.20 -7.18 5.83
C GLY A 273 3.31 -5.66 5.92
N LEU A 274 2.24 -5.03 5.46
CA LEU A 274 1.93 -3.63 5.72
C LEU A 274 0.44 -3.50 5.96
N LEU A 275 0.07 -3.12 7.19
CA LEU A 275 -1.31 -2.84 7.56
C LEU A 275 -1.67 -1.39 7.20
N VAL A 276 -2.87 -1.22 6.63
CA VAL A 276 -3.53 0.07 6.45
C VAL A 276 -4.93 -0.01 7.04
N ASP A 277 -5.21 0.89 7.99
CA ASP A 277 -6.50 1.02 8.65
C ASP A 277 -7.43 1.94 7.84
N THR A 278 -8.60 1.41 7.46
CA THR A 278 -9.66 2.15 6.76
C THR A 278 -10.94 2.30 7.58
N GLY A 279 -10.91 1.86 8.83
CA GLY A 279 -11.98 2.06 9.80
C GLY A 279 -11.98 3.45 10.41
N ARG A 280 -10.80 3.96 10.85
CA ARG A 280 -10.69 5.31 11.44
C ARG A 280 -10.73 6.41 10.37
N GLN A 281 -10.14 6.20 9.19
CA GLN A 281 -10.20 7.14 8.06
C GLN A 281 -10.45 6.38 6.77
N PHE A 282 -11.36 6.87 5.95
CA PHE A 282 -11.58 6.31 4.61
C PHE A 282 -10.48 6.75 3.64
N PHE A 283 -9.95 5.80 2.88
CA PHE A 283 -9.03 6.05 1.77
C PHE A 283 -9.63 5.61 0.45
N PRO A 284 -9.67 6.46 -0.60
CA PRO A 284 -10.12 6.02 -1.91
C PRO A 284 -9.30 4.83 -2.43
N ILE A 285 -9.94 3.92 -3.18
CA ILE A 285 -9.29 2.70 -3.70
C ILE A 285 -8.01 3.00 -4.50
N GLU A 286 -7.99 4.11 -5.23
CA GLU A 286 -6.80 4.54 -5.96
C GLU A 286 -5.63 4.91 -5.04
N ARG A 287 -5.92 5.31 -3.80
CA ARG A 287 -4.86 5.53 -2.80
C ARG A 287 -4.29 4.22 -2.30
N LEU A 288 -5.12 3.23 -2.03
CA LEU A 288 -4.69 1.89 -1.62
C LEU A 288 -3.87 1.22 -2.73
N LYS A 289 -4.25 1.38 -4.01
CA LYS A 289 -3.43 0.94 -5.15
C LYS A 289 -2.04 1.58 -5.17
N ARG A 290 -1.91 2.86 -4.78
CA ARG A 290 -0.59 3.50 -4.65
C ARG A 290 0.25 2.93 -3.51
N VAL A 291 -0.37 2.54 -2.40
CA VAL A 291 0.33 1.80 -1.34
C VAL A 291 0.86 0.48 -1.88
N ILE A 292 0.02 -0.27 -2.59
CA ILE A 292 0.39 -1.54 -3.25
C ILE A 292 1.53 -1.35 -4.25
N ASP A 293 1.56 -0.25 -5.03
CA ASP A 293 2.69 0.06 -5.92
C ASP A 293 4.02 0.19 -5.15
N GLY A 294 4.01 0.87 -4.01
CA GLY A 294 5.20 1.02 -3.16
C GLY A 294 5.62 -0.29 -2.49
N MET A 295 4.65 -1.09 -2.03
CA MET A 295 4.89 -2.43 -1.50
C MET A 295 5.55 -3.33 -2.55
N ALA A 296 5.03 -3.31 -3.76
CA ALA A 296 5.54 -4.06 -4.88
C ALA A 296 6.99 -3.69 -5.23
N ALA A 297 7.30 -2.39 -5.28
CA ALA A 297 8.65 -1.89 -5.53
C ALA A 297 9.64 -2.28 -4.43
N SER A 298 9.15 -2.42 -3.18
CA SER A 298 9.94 -2.81 -2.01
C SER A 298 9.92 -4.32 -1.70
N LYS A 299 9.20 -5.13 -2.49
CA LYS A 299 9.04 -6.60 -2.31
C LYS A 299 8.35 -7.01 -1.00
N LEU A 300 7.47 -6.18 -0.44
CA LEU A 300 6.45 -6.60 0.53
C LEU A 300 5.42 -7.48 -0.18
N ASN A 301 4.79 -8.43 0.53
CA ASN A 301 3.89 -9.40 -0.10
C ASN A 301 2.50 -9.52 0.55
N THR A 302 2.23 -8.83 1.65
CA THR A 302 0.94 -8.88 2.33
C THR A 302 0.45 -7.45 2.60
N PHE A 303 -0.61 -7.05 1.91
CA PHE A 303 -1.38 -5.86 2.24
C PHE A 303 -2.44 -6.28 3.25
N HIS A 304 -2.23 -5.96 4.52
CA HIS A 304 -3.20 -6.20 5.57
C HIS A 304 -4.18 -5.04 5.59
N TRP A 305 -5.40 -5.33 5.19
CA TRP A 305 -6.48 -4.34 5.13
C TRP A 305 -7.34 -4.45 6.37
N HIS A 306 -7.06 -3.62 7.37
CA HIS A 306 -7.94 -3.43 8.52
C HIS A 306 -9.15 -2.62 8.05
N LEU A 307 -10.19 -3.35 7.62
CA LEU A 307 -11.26 -2.82 6.78
C LEU A 307 -12.22 -1.95 7.58
N SER A 308 -12.55 -2.38 8.81
CA SER A 308 -13.55 -1.75 9.67
C SER A 308 -13.06 -1.70 11.11
N ASP A 309 -13.63 -0.74 11.86
CA ASP A 309 -13.40 -0.58 13.29
C ASP A 309 -14.67 0.01 13.95
N SER A 310 -14.61 0.32 15.25
CA SER A 310 -15.72 0.95 15.98
C SER A 310 -16.20 2.25 15.35
N GLN A 311 -15.32 2.99 14.68
CA GLN A 311 -15.63 4.29 14.07
C GLN A 311 -16.36 4.15 12.74
N SER A 312 -16.04 3.13 11.92
CA SER A 312 -16.71 2.95 10.65
C SER A 312 -16.65 1.52 10.10
N PHE A 313 -17.68 1.17 9.33
CA PHE A 313 -17.77 -0.04 8.54
C PHE A 313 -18.03 0.33 7.07
N PRO A 314 -16.98 0.53 6.26
CA PRO A 314 -17.12 1.07 4.91
C PRO A 314 -17.41 0.02 3.82
N PHE A 315 -17.45 -1.28 4.11
CA PHE A 315 -17.70 -2.32 3.11
C PHE A 315 -19.19 -2.47 2.80
N ASP A 316 -19.58 -2.18 1.56
CA ASP A 316 -20.94 -2.34 1.04
C ASP A 316 -21.19 -3.79 0.62
N SER A 317 -21.34 -4.67 1.62
CA SER A 317 -21.58 -6.09 1.41
C SER A 317 -22.86 -6.33 0.62
N ALA A 318 -22.80 -7.18 -0.41
CA ALA A 318 -23.96 -7.59 -1.16
C ALA A 318 -24.94 -8.45 -0.31
N GLN A 319 -24.44 -9.14 0.73
CA GLN A 319 -25.25 -9.95 1.63
C GLN A 319 -25.84 -9.14 2.79
N PHE A 320 -25.09 -8.14 3.30
CA PHE A 320 -25.44 -7.32 4.45
C PHE A 320 -25.23 -5.83 4.18
N PRO A 321 -25.97 -5.21 3.25
CA PRO A 321 -25.81 -3.80 2.90
C PRO A 321 -26.06 -2.85 4.08
N GLU A 322 -26.76 -3.31 5.11
CA GLU A 322 -26.98 -2.56 6.34
C GLU A 322 -25.67 -2.22 7.05
N MET A 323 -24.61 -3.03 6.90
CA MET A 323 -23.33 -2.77 7.54
C MET A 323 -22.75 -1.42 7.10
N ALA A 324 -22.60 -1.19 5.80
CA ALA A 324 -22.14 0.10 5.29
C ALA A 324 -23.18 1.21 5.44
N ARG A 325 -24.47 0.89 5.28
CA ARG A 325 -25.55 1.86 5.42
C ARG A 325 -25.59 2.51 6.81
N TRP A 326 -25.28 1.75 7.87
CA TRP A 326 -25.24 2.21 9.25
C TRP A 326 -23.83 2.57 9.73
N GLY A 327 -22.79 2.07 9.06
CA GLY A 327 -21.42 2.18 9.52
C GLY A 327 -20.50 3.06 8.68
N ALA A 328 -20.82 3.36 7.42
CA ALA A 328 -19.96 4.22 6.61
C ALA A 328 -20.09 5.70 7.01
N TYR A 329 -19.02 6.47 6.86
CA TYR A 329 -19.02 7.91 7.14
C TYR A 329 -19.94 8.71 6.19
N SER A 330 -20.08 8.23 4.95
CA SER A 330 -21.00 8.81 3.95
C SER A 330 -21.21 7.81 2.80
N GLY A 331 -22.21 8.05 1.96
CA GLY A 331 -22.54 7.14 0.85
C GLY A 331 -21.52 7.10 -0.28
N ASP A 332 -20.52 7.96 -0.30
CA ASP A 332 -19.39 7.98 -1.22
C ASP A 332 -18.07 7.49 -0.56
N GLN A 333 -18.10 7.18 0.73
CA GLN A 333 -16.97 6.62 1.48
C GLN A 333 -17.24 5.14 1.80
N ILE A 334 -17.45 4.36 0.75
CA ILE A 334 -17.71 2.93 0.81
C ILE A 334 -16.80 2.19 -0.16
N TYR A 335 -16.58 0.91 0.10
CA TYR A 335 -15.92 -0.04 -0.80
C TYR A 335 -16.96 -1.05 -1.27
N THR A 336 -17.22 -1.07 -2.56
CA THR A 336 -18.09 -2.05 -3.20
C THR A 336 -17.38 -3.41 -3.36
N PRO A 337 -18.12 -4.52 -3.58
CA PRO A 337 -17.50 -5.80 -3.96
C PRO A 337 -16.57 -5.69 -5.17
N ASP A 338 -16.92 -4.86 -6.16
CA ASP A 338 -16.08 -4.61 -7.34
C ASP A 338 -14.77 -3.89 -6.96
N ASP A 339 -14.81 -2.94 -6.00
CA ASP A 339 -13.60 -2.28 -5.51
C ASP A 339 -12.66 -3.25 -4.81
N VAL A 340 -13.20 -4.14 -3.96
CA VAL A 340 -12.41 -5.16 -3.26
C VAL A 340 -11.76 -6.12 -4.27
N LYS A 341 -12.53 -6.60 -5.24
CA LYS A 341 -12.02 -7.49 -6.29
C LYS A 341 -10.96 -6.81 -7.15
N ASP A 342 -11.20 -5.59 -7.59
CA ASP A 342 -10.24 -4.81 -8.39
C ASP A 342 -8.94 -4.57 -7.62
N LEU A 343 -9.01 -4.27 -6.31
CA LEU A 343 -7.83 -4.12 -5.48
C LEU A 343 -7.05 -5.44 -5.32
N ALA A 344 -7.77 -6.55 -5.13
CA ALA A 344 -7.17 -7.88 -5.01
C ALA A 344 -6.45 -8.31 -6.31
N ASP A 345 -7.10 -8.11 -7.46
CA ASP A 345 -6.51 -8.40 -8.77
C ASP A 345 -5.30 -7.50 -9.06
N TYR A 346 -5.40 -6.20 -8.72
CA TYR A 346 -4.30 -5.24 -8.85
C TYR A 346 -3.08 -5.64 -8.00
N ALA A 347 -3.32 -6.10 -6.78
CA ALA A 347 -2.30 -6.56 -5.85
C ALA A 347 -1.64 -7.86 -6.33
N ARG A 348 -2.44 -8.83 -6.78
CA ARG A 348 -1.98 -10.14 -7.27
C ARG A 348 -0.98 -10.01 -8.41
N ILE A 349 -1.25 -9.17 -9.41
CA ILE A 349 -0.32 -8.89 -10.52
C ILE A 349 1.02 -8.34 -10.01
N ARG A 350 1.02 -7.72 -8.84
CA ARG A 350 2.20 -7.14 -8.17
C ARG A 350 2.87 -8.06 -7.15
N GLY A 351 2.35 -9.28 -7.01
CA GLY A 351 2.90 -10.28 -6.09
C GLY A 351 2.48 -10.06 -4.64
N ILE A 352 1.34 -9.43 -4.41
CA ILE A 352 0.85 -9.06 -3.09
C ILE A 352 -0.52 -9.71 -2.87
N ARG A 353 -0.72 -10.34 -1.70
CA ARG A 353 -2.04 -10.77 -1.23
C ARG A 353 -2.74 -9.62 -0.52
N VAL A 354 -4.05 -9.56 -0.66
CA VAL A 354 -4.90 -8.67 0.15
C VAL A 354 -5.50 -9.51 1.27
N LEU A 355 -4.98 -9.32 2.48
CA LEU A 355 -5.47 -9.96 3.71
C LEU A 355 -6.45 -9.01 4.36
N VAL A 356 -7.75 -9.31 4.29
CA VAL A 356 -8.78 -8.46 4.87
C VAL A 356 -9.09 -8.89 6.29
N GLU A 357 -9.21 -7.92 7.19
CA GLU A 357 -9.62 -8.08 8.57
C GLU A 357 -10.93 -7.33 8.83
N ILE A 358 -11.89 -8.02 9.45
CA ILE A 358 -13.00 -7.42 10.19
C ILE A 358 -12.72 -7.75 11.65
N ASP A 359 -12.28 -6.76 12.41
CA ASP A 359 -11.91 -6.99 13.80
C ASP A 359 -13.10 -7.38 14.65
N SER A 360 -12.87 -8.35 15.53
CA SER A 360 -13.90 -8.92 16.41
C SER A 360 -13.27 -9.68 17.58
N PRO A 361 -13.93 -9.72 18.77
CA PRO A 361 -15.23 -9.12 19.09
C PRO A 361 -15.18 -7.64 19.47
N ALA A 362 -14.02 -7.08 19.86
CA ALA A 362 -13.88 -5.63 20.09
C ALA A 362 -13.79 -4.86 18.76
N HIS A 363 -13.55 -3.56 18.81
CA HIS A 363 -13.42 -2.72 17.61
C HIS A 363 -14.64 -2.81 16.65
N ALA A 364 -15.84 -3.07 17.20
CA ALA A 364 -17.05 -3.38 16.45
C ALA A 364 -18.24 -2.55 16.94
N GLY A 365 -18.30 -1.29 16.53
CA GLY A 365 -19.38 -0.34 16.89
C GLY A 365 -20.24 0.03 15.70
N ALA A 366 -19.71 0.87 14.81
CA ALA A 366 -20.42 1.30 13.61
C ALA A 366 -20.73 0.13 12.67
N GLY A 367 -21.91 0.16 12.09
CA GLY A 367 -22.37 -0.89 11.19
C GLY A 367 -23.06 -2.08 11.88
N TRP A 368 -23.06 -2.15 13.21
CA TRP A 368 -23.68 -3.24 13.96
C TRP A 368 -24.96 -2.84 14.71
N GLN A 369 -25.36 -1.57 14.69
CA GLN A 369 -26.49 -1.04 15.47
C GLN A 369 -27.88 -1.44 14.95
N TRP A 370 -28.00 -1.83 13.68
CA TRP A 370 -29.27 -2.10 13.00
C TRP A 370 -29.99 -3.36 13.49
N GLY A 371 -29.33 -4.25 14.22
CA GLY A 371 -29.87 -5.55 14.57
C GLY A 371 -31.20 -5.49 15.29
N THR A 372 -31.35 -4.58 16.23
CA THR A 372 -32.63 -4.41 17.00
C THR A 372 -33.78 -3.97 16.09
N GLU A 373 -33.53 -3.04 15.16
CA GLU A 373 -34.55 -2.54 14.25
C GLU A 373 -35.05 -3.63 13.29
N TYR A 374 -34.18 -4.57 12.91
CA TYR A 374 -34.50 -5.67 11.98
C TYR A 374 -34.88 -6.98 12.69
N GLY A 375 -35.02 -6.95 14.02
CA GLY A 375 -35.46 -8.11 14.82
C GLY A 375 -34.37 -9.15 15.10
N TYR A 376 -33.08 -8.79 14.91
CA TYR A 376 -31.95 -9.65 15.23
C TYR A 376 -31.39 -9.43 16.65
N GLY A 377 -31.97 -8.49 17.40
CA GLY A 377 -31.50 -8.09 18.74
C GLY A 377 -30.19 -7.28 18.66
N GLU A 378 -29.60 -7.03 19.83
CA GLU A 378 -28.34 -6.30 19.92
C GLU A 378 -27.18 -7.16 19.33
N LEU A 379 -26.63 -6.73 18.20
CA LEU A 379 -25.49 -7.39 17.54
C LEU A 379 -24.17 -6.98 18.18
N ALA A 380 -24.05 -5.72 18.59
CA ALA A 380 -22.94 -5.18 19.37
C ALA A 380 -23.46 -4.55 20.67
N LEU A 381 -22.60 -4.53 21.66
CA LEU A 381 -22.86 -4.04 23.02
C LEU A 381 -21.91 -2.88 23.33
N CYS A 382 -22.22 -2.11 24.37
CA CYS A 382 -21.44 -0.96 24.82
C CYS A 382 -21.19 0.10 23.73
N VAL A 383 -21.99 0.13 22.68
CA VAL A 383 -21.83 1.08 21.57
C VAL A 383 -22.03 2.50 22.09
N ASP A 384 -21.03 3.37 21.85
CA ASP A 384 -20.98 4.78 22.29
C ASP A 384 -21.18 5.00 23.79
N GLN A 385 -21.02 3.98 24.63
CA GLN A 385 -21.23 4.07 26.07
C GLN A 385 -20.18 4.94 26.74
N GLN A 386 -20.63 5.76 27.70
CA GLN A 386 -19.79 6.70 28.44
C GLN A 386 -19.70 6.36 29.94
N PRO A 387 -18.56 6.62 30.60
CA PRO A 387 -17.30 7.12 30.01
C PRO A 387 -16.65 6.01 29.17
N TRP A 388 -16.26 6.31 27.92
CA TRP A 388 -15.75 5.33 26.98
C TRP A 388 -14.57 4.51 27.56
N SER A 389 -13.69 5.15 28.34
CA SER A 389 -12.52 4.50 28.94
C SER A 389 -12.82 3.33 29.91
N SER A 390 -14.09 3.16 30.28
CA SER A 390 -14.53 2.00 31.05
C SER A 390 -14.94 0.81 30.18
N TYR A 391 -15.13 1.01 28.88
CA TYR A 391 -15.76 0.03 28.00
C TYR A 391 -14.94 -0.31 26.75
N CYS A 392 -13.88 0.44 26.44
CA CYS A 392 -12.99 0.19 25.30
C CYS A 392 -11.63 0.86 25.47
N GLY A 393 -10.67 0.50 24.63
CA GLY A 393 -9.33 1.08 24.57
C GLY A 393 -9.33 2.51 24.02
N GLU A 394 -10.22 2.82 23.06
CA GLU A 394 -10.38 4.15 22.44
C GLU A 394 -11.84 4.44 22.07
N PRO A 395 -12.27 5.72 22.01
CA PRO A 395 -13.60 6.09 21.57
C PRO A 395 -13.68 5.99 20.02
N ASN A 396 -14.87 5.63 19.50
CA ASN A 396 -16.07 5.22 20.22
C ASN A 396 -16.02 3.73 20.54
N CYS A 397 -16.72 3.32 21.61
CA CYS A 397 -16.78 1.91 21.98
C CYS A 397 -17.74 1.11 21.10
N GLY A 398 -17.56 -0.18 21.11
CA GLY A 398 -18.43 -1.19 20.53
C GLY A 398 -17.77 -2.56 20.56
N GLN A 399 -18.52 -3.56 21.00
CA GLN A 399 -18.02 -4.93 21.14
C GLN A 399 -19.13 -5.92 20.82
N LEU A 400 -18.86 -6.91 20.00
CA LEU A 400 -19.86 -7.87 19.53
C LEU A 400 -20.50 -8.64 20.68
N ASN A 401 -21.79 -8.95 20.52
CA ASN A 401 -22.55 -9.71 21.48
C ASN A 401 -22.25 -11.21 21.36
N PRO A 402 -21.54 -11.82 22.32
CA PRO A 402 -21.04 -13.18 22.23
C PRO A 402 -22.13 -14.26 22.32
N ILE A 403 -23.34 -13.88 22.75
CA ILE A 403 -24.47 -14.80 22.87
C ILE A 403 -25.52 -14.65 21.77
N ASN A 404 -25.32 -13.72 20.83
CA ASN A 404 -26.25 -13.50 19.72
C ASN A 404 -25.80 -14.28 18.48
N GLU A 405 -26.55 -15.32 18.11
CA GLU A 405 -26.26 -16.15 16.94
C GLU A 405 -26.31 -15.42 15.59
N HIS A 406 -27.05 -14.30 15.51
CA HIS A 406 -27.08 -13.48 14.28
C HIS A 406 -25.74 -12.79 14.05
N THR A 407 -25.02 -12.38 15.08
CA THR A 407 -23.67 -11.82 14.98
C THR A 407 -22.73 -12.78 14.23
N TYR A 408 -22.71 -14.04 14.64
CA TYR A 408 -21.86 -15.07 13.97
C TYR A 408 -22.31 -15.37 12.53
N ARG A 409 -23.62 -15.33 12.24
CA ARG A 409 -24.12 -15.53 10.86
C ARG A 409 -23.72 -14.38 9.95
N ILE A 410 -23.75 -13.16 10.45
CA ILE A 410 -23.32 -11.99 9.69
C ILE A 410 -21.83 -12.08 9.41
N LEU A 411 -20.99 -12.36 10.42
CA LEU A 411 -19.55 -12.55 10.25
C LEU A 411 -19.23 -13.68 9.25
N GLU A 412 -19.93 -14.84 9.34
CA GLU A 412 -19.78 -15.94 8.37
C GLU A 412 -20.04 -15.46 6.93
N GLY A 413 -21.12 -14.70 6.70
CA GLY A 413 -21.45 -14.20 5.38
C GLY A 413 -20.45 -13.15 4.87
N LEU A 414 -20.03 -12.22 5.72
CA LEU A 414 -19.05 -11.20 5.38
C LEU A 414 -17.68 -11.84 5.02
N TYR A 415 -17.20 -12.79 5.83
CA TYR A 415 -15.95 -13.50 5.52
C TYR A 415 -16.08 -14.33 4.24
N ARG A 416 -17.21 -14.99 4.02
CA ARG A 416 -17.44 -15.74 2.76
C ARG A 416 -17.32 -14.83 1.55
N GLU A 417 -17.98 -13.67 1.58
CA GLU A 417 -17.93 -12.69 0.50
C GLU A 417 -16.50 -12.16 0.28
N LEU A 418 -15.80 -11.78 1.34
CA LEU A 418 -14.44 -11.26 1.25
C LEU A 418 -13.43 -12.31 0.76
N LEU A 419 -13.53 -13.57 1.24
CA LEU A 419 -12.68 -14.68 0.78
C LEU A 419 -12.94 -15.02 -0.69
N ASP A 420 -14.18 -14.92 -1.16
CA ASP A 420 -14.52 -15.11 -2.57
C ASP A 420 -13.97 -13.98 -3.46
N LEU A 421 -14.01 -12.74 -2.98
CA LEU A 421 -13.52 -11.57 -3.72
C LEU A 421 -11.99 -11.51 -3.79
N THR A 422 -11.30 -11.83 -2.70
CA THR A 422 -9.83 -11.76 -2.62
C THR A 422 -9.14 -13.02 -3.13
N GLU A 423 -9.85 -14.16 -3.15
CA GLU A 423 -9.33 -15.49 -3.47
C GLU A 423 -8.19 -15.96 -2.54
N ILE A 424 -8.02 -15.30 -1.38
CA ILE A 424 -7.04 -15.68 -0.34
C ILE A 424 -7.75 -16.49 0.74
N ARG A 425 -7.49 -17.80 0.80
CA ARG A 425 -8.23 -18.76 1.63
C ARG A 425 -7.37 -19.50 2.63
N ASP A 426 -6.05 -19.46 2.48
CA ASP A 426 -5.09 -20.22 3.30
C ASP A 426 -4.64 -19.43 4.54
N ILE A 427 -4.86 -18.12 4.57
CA ILE A 427 -4.51 -17.23 5.66
C ILE A 427 -5.63 -16.21 5.88
N VAL A 428 -6.09 -16.04 7.11
CA VAL A 428 -7.19 -15.13 7.47
C VAL A 428 -6.85 -14.44 8.78
N HIS A 429 -7.15 -13.16 8.91
CA HIS A 429 -7.02 -12.39 10.13
C HIS A 429 -8.40 -12.15 10.74
N LEU A 430 -8.57 -12.45 12.03
CA LEU A 430 -9.85 -12.31 12.75
C LEU A 430 -9.86 -11.14 13.75
N GLY A 431 -8.73 -10.42 13.89
CA GLY A 431 -8.56 -9.39 14.92
C GLY A 431 -8.32 -10.00 16.29
N GLY A 432 -9.15 -9.67 17.27
CA GLY A 432 -9.19 -10.33 18.57
C GLY A 432 -8.35 -9.67 19.65
N ASP A 433 -8.08 -8.38 19.55
CA ASP A 433 -7.42 -7.60 20.59
C ASP A 433 -8.41 -6.74 21.38
N GLU A 434 -7.91 -6.13 22.44
CA GLU A 434 -8.53 -5.10 23.28
C GLU A 434 -9.96 -5.39 23.77
N VAL A 435 -10.36 -6.67 23.85
CA VAL A 435 -11.68 -7.04 24.39
C VAL A 435 -11.83 -6.56 25.83
N ASN A 436 -12.84 -5.73 26.06
CA ASN A 436 -13.14 -5.21 27.38
C ASN A 436 -14.13 -6.13 28.10
N LEU A 437 -13.64 -6.87 29.10
CA LEU A 437 -14.46 -7.83 29.84
C LEU A 437 -15.53 -7.16 30.69
N ASP A 438 -15.31 -5.92 31.16
CA ASP A 438 -16.27 -5.16 31.94
C ASP A 438 -17.48 -4.72 31.08
N CYS A 439 -17.27 -4.55 29.77
CA CYS A 439 -18.37 -4.36 28.85
C CYS A 439 -19.35 -5.54 28.91
N TRP A 440 -18.89 -6.76 28.79
CA TRP A 440 -19.75 -7.94 28.84
C TRP A 440 -20.30 -8.21 30.25
N ALA A 441 -19.52 -7.92 31.29
CA ALA A 441 -19.89 -8.19 32.68
C ALA A 441 -21.12 -7.41 33.15
N GLN A 442 -21.45 -6.25 32.55
CA GLN A 442 -22.62 -5.48 32.92
C GLN A 442 -23.95 -6.05 32.38
N TYR A 443 -23.89 -7.02 31.44
CA TYR A 443 -25.06 -7.62 30.84
C TYR A 443 -25.46 -8.93 31.57
N GLY A 444 -26.60 -8.90 32.30
CA GLY A 444 -27.08 -10.04 33.08
C GLY A 444 -27.41 -11.29 32.24
N ASN A 445 -27.80 -11.11 30.97
CA ASN A 445 -28.04 -12.22 30.05
C ASN A 445 -26.70 -12.94 29.64
N ILE A 446 -25.59 -12.24 29.52
CA ILE A 446 -24.25 -12.85 29.30
C ILE A 446 -23.87 -13.62 30.55
N THR A 447 -23.97 -13.02 31.72
CA THR A 447 -23.69 -13.69 32.99
C THR A 447 -24.54 -14.97 33.17
N ALA A 448 -25.83 -14.92 32.82
CA ALA A 448 -26.72 -16.09 32.87
C ALA A 448 -26.29 -17.18 31.86
N ALA A 449 -25.90 -16.79 30.65
CA ALA A 449 -25.38 -17.72 29.63
C ALA A 449 -24.07 -18.40 30.07
N MET A 450 -23.15 -17.67 30.69
CA MET A 450 -21.93 -18.19 31.28
C MET A 450 -22.23 -19.21 32.39
N GLN A 451 -23.16 -18.88 33.31
CA GLN A 451 -23.57 -19.81 34.37
C GLN A 451 -24.14 -21.12 33.79
N ALA A 452 -24.99 -21.01 32.77
CA ALA A 452 -25.60 -22.16 32.11
C ALA A 452 -24.56 -23.09 31.45
N GLN A 453 -23.41 -22.56 31.08
CA GLN A 453 -22.30 -23.30 30.46
C GLN A 453 -21.14 -23.62 31.47
N ASN A 454 -21.36 -23.35 32.77
CA ASN A 454 -20.32 -23.53 33.81
C ASN A 454 -19.02 -22.75 33.55
N MET A 455 -19.08 -21.61 32.85
CA MET A 455 -17.95 -20.73 32.64
C MET A 455 -17.64 -19.96 33.93
N THR A 456 -16.37 -19.88 34.30
CA THR A 456 -15.93 -19.29 35.58
C THR A 456 -15.52 -17.84 35.47
N ASP A 457 -15.10 -17.42 34.27
CA ASP A 457 -14.68 -16.04 33.98
C ASP A 457 -14.98 -15.62 32.53
N HIS A 458 -14.88 -14.32 32.25
CA HIS A 458 -15.18 -13.76 30.92
C HIS A 458 -14.12 -14.12 29.86
N HIS A 459 -12.92 -14.56 30.21
CA HIS A 459 -11.96 -15.10 29.24
C HIS A 459 -12.50 -16.40 28.63
N ALA A 460 -13.22 -17.22 29.39
CA ALA A 460 -13.88 -18.41 28.85
C ALA A 460 -14.98 -18.05 27.84
N MET A 461 -15.75 -16.98 28.08
CA MET A 461 -16.73 -16.46 27.11
C MET A 461 -16.03 -15.92 25.85
N TRP A 462 -14.91 -15.23 25.99
CA TRP A 462 -14.11 -14.76 24.85
C TRP A 462 -13.55 -15.94 24.05
N ALA A 463 -13.00 -16.94 24.71
CA ALA A 463 -12.52 -18.16 24.06
C ALA A 463 -13.64 -18.92 23.31
N GLU A 464 -14.85 -18.95 23.88
CA GLU A 464 -16.04 -19.50 23.20
C GLU A 464 -16.41 -18.69 21.95
N PHE A 465 -16.30 -17.35 22.01
CA PHE A 465 -16.49 -16.50 20.85
C PHE A 465 -15.51 -16.85 19.73
N GLU A 466 -14.21 -16.95 20.03
CA GLU A 466 -13.17 -17.32 19.06
C GLU A 466 -13.38 -18.72 18.48
N THR A 467 -13.80 -19.66 19.32
CA THR A 467 -14.12 -21.03 18.88
C THR A 467 -15.28 -21.04 17.89
N LYS A 468 -16.35 -20.30 18.17
CA LYS A 468 -17.48 -20.16 17.25
C LYS A 468 -17.07 -19.43 15.97
N MET A 469 -16.24 -18.39 16.09
CA MET A 469 -15.73 -17.67 14.93
C MET A 469 -14.90 -18.58 14.00
N LEU A 470 -14.02 -19.41 14.54
CA LEU A 470 -13.28 -20.39 13.75
C LEU A 470 -14.24 -21.35 13.02
N GLN A 471 -15.28 -21.86 13.71
CA GLN A 471 -16.28 -22.72 13.08
C GLN A 471 -17.03 -22.02 11.94
N ARG A 472 -17.38 -20.74 12.12
CA ARG A 472 -18.03 -19.92 11.09
C ARG A 472 -17.10 -19.61 9.93
N LEU A 473 -15.83 -19.32 10.24
CA LEU A 473 -14.80 -19.10 9.23
C LEU A 473 -14.59 -20.34 8.35
N VAL A 474 -14.52 -21.54 8.94
CA VAL A 474 -14.40 -22.80 8.17
C VAL A 474 -15.57 -22.95 7.22
N LYS A 475 -16.83 -22.67 7.66
CA LYS A 475 -18.00 -22.68 6.79
C LYS A 475 -17.94 -21.62 5.70
N ALA A 476 -17.49 -20.41 6.03
CA ALA A 476 -17.28 -19.34 5.08
C ALA A 476 -16.25 -19.72 4.02
N ASN A 477 -15.23 -20.49 4.42
CA ASN A 477 -14.15 -20.98 3.57
C ASN A 477 -14.46 -22.34 2.90
N HIS A 478 -15.73 -22.61 2.58
CA HIS A 478 -16.17 -23.85 1.90
C HIS A 478 -15.82 -25.14 2.64
N ASP A 479 -15.93 -25.13 3.97
CA ASP A 479 -15.59 -26.21 4.88
C ASP A 479 -14.08 -26.59 4.92
N GLU A 480 -13.22 -25.69 4.42
CA GLU A 480 -11.76 -25.84 4.52
C GLU A 480 -11.20 -24.98 5.66
N THR A 481 -10.43 -25.60 6.55
CA THR A 481 -9.71 -24.87 7.60
C THR A 481 -8.51 -24.13 7.00
N PRO A 482 -8.37 -22.80 7.17
CA PRO A 482 -7.19 -22.08 6.74
C PRO A 482 -5.91 -22.63 7.39
N LYS A 483 -4.78 -22.57 6.68
CA LYS A 483 -3.47 -22.97 7.23
C LYS A 483 -2.99 -22.05 8.34
N ALA A 484 -3.46 -20.80 8.35
CA ALA A 484 -3.14 -19.79 9.34
C ALA A 484 -4.36 -18.93 9.63
N VAL A 485 -4.84 -18.97 10.85
CA VAL A 485 -5.82 -18.04 11.41
C VAL A 485 -5.07 -17.12 12.35
N ILE A 486 -4.98 -15.85 11.97
CA ILE A 486 -4.21 -14.85 12.70
C ILE A 486 -5.11 -14.16 13.73
N LEU A 487 -4.57 -14.00 14.93
CA LEU A 487 -5.16 -13.19 16.00
C LEU A 487 -4.12 -12.19 16.50
N TRP A 488 -4.54 -11.01 16.88
CA TRP A 488 -3.70 -10.08 17.62
C TRP A 488 -3.31 -10.64 18.99
N SER A 489 -2.11 -10.33 19.47
CA SER A 489 -1.74 -10.64 20.86
C SER A 489 -2.65 -9.87 21.85
N SER A 490 -3.14 -10.55 22.86
CA SER A 490 -4.16 -10.08 23.78
C SER A 490 -4.05 -10.78 25.15
N PRO A 491 -4.81 -10.41 26.17
CA PRO A 491 -4.89 -11.20 27.39
C PRO A 491 -5.25 -12.68 27.15
N LEU A 492 -6.09 -12.99 26.15
CA LEU A 492 -6.48 -14.36 25.84
C LEU A 492 -5.35 -15.18 25.19
N THR A 493 -4.41 -14.52 24.53
CA THR A 493 -3.24 -15.18 23.91
C THR A 493 -2.04 -15.34 24.87
N LYS A 494 -2.23 -15.03 26.17
CA LYS A 494 -1.23 -15.26 27.22
C LYS A 494 -1.46 -16.59 27.94
N ARG A 495 -0.40 -17.13 28.55
CA ARG A 495 -0.53 -18.27 29.48
C ARG A 495 -1.42 -17.90 30.67
N PRO A 496 -2.32 -18.78 31.16
CA PRO A 496 -2.51 -20.16 30.67
C PRO A 496 -3.49 -20.26 29.50
N TYR A 497 -4.22 -19.20 29.13
CA TYR A 497 -5.35 -19.26 28.21
C TYR A 497 -4.95 -19.72 26.80
N ILE A 498 -3.80 -19.27 26.29
CA ILE A 498 -3.34 -19.62 24.93
C ILE A 498 -3.25 -21.14 24.74
N THR A 499 -2.68 -21.83 25.72
CA THR A 499 -2.53 -23.31 25.68
C THR A 499 -3.82 -24.06 26.02
N MET A 500 -4.79 -23.40 26.65
CA MET A 500 -6.10 -23.99 26.97
C MET A 500 -7.06 -23.96 25.77
N TYR A 501 -7.01 -22.92 24.96
CA TYR A 501 -8.07 -22.62 24.00
C TYR A 501 -7.62 -22.65 22.54
N PHE A 502 -6.32 -22.54 22.23
CA PHE A 502 -5.85 -22.40 20.86
C PHE A 502 -4.92 -23.54 20.42
N ASP A 503 -5.02 -23.94 19.15
CA ASP A 503 -4.16 -24.92 18.52
C ASP A 503 -3.01 -24.22 17.77
N PRO A 504 -1.74 -24.43 18.13
CA PRO A 504 -0.60 -23.81 17.44
C PRO A 504 -0.43 -24.26 15.99
N LYS A 505 -1.11 -25.34 15.55
CA LYS A 505 -1.10 -25.76 14.14
C LYS A 505 -1.94 -24.85 13.25
N ILE A 506 -2.99 -24.24 13.80
CA ILE A 506 -3.94 -23.40 13.10
C ILE A 506 -3.65 -21.94 13.39
N HIS A 507 -3.54 -21.57 14.67
CA HIS A 507 -3.45 -20.19 15.10
C HIS A 507 -2.04 -19.62 14.94
N VAL A 508 -1.99 -18.39 14.48
CA VAL A 508 -0.79 -17.55 14.38
C VAL A 508 -1.04 -16.30 15.19
N ILE A 509 -0.11 -15.92 16.05
CA ILE A 509 -0.31 -14.73 16.88
C ILE A 509 0.50 -13.57 16.31
N GLN A 510 -0.18 -12.49 15.97
CA GLN A 510 0.45 -11.22 15.58
C GLN A 510 0.78 -10.43 16.85
N SER A 511 2.07 -10.44 17.21
CA SER A 511 2.56 -9.81 18.43
C SER A 511 2.80 -8.32 18.19
N TRP A 512 1.98 -7.45 18.80
CA TRP A 512 2.07 -6.00 18.69
C TRP A 512 2.60 -5.30 19.95
N GLY A 513 2.76 -6.01 21.06
CA GLY A 513 3.34 -5.47 22.27
C GLY A 513 4.74 -4.88 22.10
N GLY A 514 5.30 -4.29 23.15
CA GLY A 514 6.66 -3.76 23.10
C GLY A 514 7.70 -4.85 22.84
N SER A 515 8.77 -4.52 22.15
CA SER A 515 9.81 -5.46 21.71
C SER A 515 10.54 -6.19 22.85
N ASN A 516 10.43 -5.69 24.08
CA ASN A 516 11.00 -6.27 25.28
C ASN A 516 9.97 -7.07 26.11
N TRP A 517 8.75 -7.25 25.64
CA TRP A 517 7.73 -8.00 26.36
C TRP A 517 8.00 -9.51 26.25
N PRO A 518 7.84 -10.26 27.33
CA PRO A 518 8.15 -11.70 27.34
C PRO A 518 7.15 -12.56 26.57
N GLU A 519 5.95 -12.05 26.29
CA GLU A 519 4.84 -12.80 25.71
C GLU A 519 5.20 -13.46 24.37
N THR A 520 6.00 -12.79 23.54
CA THR A 520 6.43 -13.36 22.25
C THR A 520 7.29 -14.61 22.46
N LEU A 521 8.16 -14.63 23.48
CA LEU A 521 8.96 -15.80 23.80
C LEU A 521 8.10 -16.93 24.37
N ASP A 522 7.13 -16.62 25.23
CA ASP A 522 6.17 -17.61 25.75
C ASP A 522 5.41 -18.30 24.61
N LEU A 523 4.93 -17.52 23.62
CA LEU A 523 4.27 -18.06 22.43
C LEU A 523 5.15 -19.00 21.62
N LEU A 524 6.40 -18.62 21.39
CA LEU A 524 7.37 -19.43 20.67
C LEU A 524 7.73 -20.73 21.43
N GLU A 525 7.86 -20.67 22.76
CA GLU A 525 8.08 -21.83 23.61
C GLU A 525 6.89 -22.80 23.58
N ASP A 526 5.66 -22.28 23.50
CA ASP A 526 4.43 -23.08 23.38
C ASP A 526 4.18 -23.57 21.94
N GLY A 527 5.09 -23.27 21.00
CA GLY A 527 5.06 -23.76 19.63
C GLY A 527 4.16 -22.96 18.67
N PHE A 528 3.68 -21.79 19.07
CA PHE A 528 2.88 -20.93 18.20
C PHE A 528 3.76 -20.21 17.17
N ARG A 529 3.25 -20.12 15.94
CA ARG A 529 3.84 -19.27 14.91
C ARG A 529 3.50 -17.81 15.22
N VAL A 530 4.44 -16.90 14.94
CA VAL A 530 4.25 -15.48 15.23
C VAL A 530 4.52 -14.60 14.01
N ILE A 531 3.76 -13.50 13.90
CA ILE A 531 4.06 -12.34 13.07
C ILE A 531 4.39 -11.19 14.02
N LEU A 532 5.51 -10.51 13.78
CA LEU A 532 5.98 -9.46 14.67
C LEU A 532 5.54 -8.08 14.18
N SER A 533 4.91 -7.30 15.05
CA SER A 533 4.36 -5.97 14.74
C SER A 533 4.57 -5.00 15.91
N HIS A 534 5.79 -4.98 16.47
CA HIS A 534 6.06 -4.31 17.74
C HIS A 534 5.75 -2.80 17.70
N VAL A 535 4.91 -2.33 18.62
CA VAL A 535 4.45 -0.94 18.73
C VAL A 535 5.58 0.08 18.90
N ASP A 536 6.66 -0.30 19.58
CA ASP A 536 7.81 0.56 19.83
C ASP A 536 8.75 0.72 18.62
N THR A 537 8.50 0.03 17.51
CA THR A 537 9.38 0.05 16.33
C THR A 537 8.67 0.10 14.99
N TRP A 538 7.57 -0.67 14.80
CA TRP A 538 6.93 -0.86 13.50
C TRP A 538 5.53 -0.25 13.39
N TYR A 539 5.04 0.46 14.43
CA TYR A 539 3.85 1.30 14.33
C TYR A 539 4.23 2.66 13.73
N LEU A 540 3.77 2.90 12.52
CA LEU A 540 4.14 4.07 11.71
C LEU A 540 3.26 5.30 11.99
N ASP A 541 2.21 5.13 12.77
CA ASP A 541 1.30 6.17 13.28
C ASP A 541 1.81 6.84 14.56
N CYS A 542 2.85 6.30 15.21
CA CYS A 542 3.41 6.86 16.43
C CYS A 542 4.09 8.22 16.22
N GLY A 543 4.01 9.11 17.24
CA GLY A 543 4.79 10.34 17.30
C GLY A 543 4.09 11.59 16.74
N PHE A 544 2.80 11.52 16.45
CA PHE A 544 2.03 12.67 15.93
C PHE A 544 1.27 13.46 17.02
N GLY A 545 1.49 13.11 18.28
CA GLY A 545 0.87 13.76 19.43
C GLY A 545 -0.49 13.14 19.81
N LYS A 546 -1.07 13.71 20.86
CA LYS A 546 -2.35 13.22 21.40
C LYS A 546 -3.51 13.73 20.56
N TRP A 547 -4.43 12.85 20.19
CA TRP A 547 -5.70 13.21 19.58
C TRP A 547 -6.88 13.12 20.56
N ARG A 548 -6.65 12.56 21.76
CA ARG A 548 -7.61 12.47 22.87
C ARG A 548 -6.94 12.96 24.17
N GLU A 549 -7.73 13.48 25.10
CA GLU A 549 -7.20 14.03 26.37
C GLU A 549 -7.01 12.94 27.44
N ILE A 550 -7.86 11.90 27.43
CA ILE A 550 -7.86 10.81 28.41
C ILE A 550 -7.18 9.58 27.81
N GLY A 551 -6.41 8.87 28.61
CA GLY A 551 -5.67 7.66 28.21
C GLY A 551 -4.37 7.97 27.47
N GLU A 552 -3.65 6.92 27.08
CA GLU A 552 -2.45 7.01 26.25
C GLU A 552 -2.86 7.17 24.79
N ALA A 553 -2.95 8.39 24.31
CA ALA A 553 -3.40 8.69 22.96
C ALA A 553 -2.27 8.67 21.91
N ALA A 554 -1.05 8.39 22.32
CA ALA A 554 0.10 8.34 21.43
C ALA A 554 0.98 7.16 21.83
N CYS A 555 1.35 6.36 20.85
CA CYS A 555 2.28 5.24 21.08
C CYS A 555 3.75 5.70 21.20
N GLY A 556 3.98 6.86 21.79
CA GLY A 556 5.31 7.41 22.10
C GLY A 556 5.94 8.20 20.94
N GLU A 557 7.25 8.00 20.72
CA GLU A 557 8.04 8.79 19.77
C GLU A 557 7.82 8.36 18.33
N TYR A 558 8.12 9.27 17.38
CA TYR A 558 8.13 8.97 15.95
C TYR A 558 9.14 7.86 15.62
N ARG A 559 8.69 6.84 14.91
CA ARG A 559 9.54 5.73 14.48
C ARG A 559 10.28 6.11 13.21
N THR A 560 11.56 6.45 13.35
CA THR A 560 12.38 6.79 12.18
C THR A 560 12.61 5.55 11.30
N TRP A 561 12.94 5.72 10.02
CA TRP A 561 13.26 4.58 9.17
C TRP A 561 14.48 3.79 9.68
N GLN A 562 15.40 4.45 10.39
CA GLN A 562 16.55 3.79 11.04
C GLN A 562 16.08 2.88 12.21
N THR A 563 15.12 3.35 13.02
CA THR A 563 14.50 2.54 14.07
C THR A 563 13.85 1.30 13.46
N VAL A 564 13.03 1.49 12.41
CA VAL A 564 12.38 0.38 11.69
C VAL A 564 13.40 -0.59 11.10
N TYR A 565 14.45 -0.07 10.45
CA TYR A 565 15.47 -0.89 9.80
C TYR A 565 16.32 -1.68 10.79
N ASN A 566 16.71 -1.08 11.91
CA ASN A 566 17.61 -1.70 12.90
C ASN A 566 16.91 -2.72 13.79
N HIS A 567 15.58 -2.70 13.85
CA HIS A 567 14.83 -3.66 14.66
C HIS A 567 14.94 -5.07 14.09
N ARG A 568 15.46 -5.98 14.88
CA ARG A 568 15.74 -7.38 14.54
C ARG A 568 15.50 -8.26 15.76
N PRO A 569 14.25 -8.40 16.22
CA PRO A 569 13.94 -9.06 17.50
C PRO A 569 14.31 -10.53 17.52
N TRP A 570 14.18 -11.25 16.39
CA TRP A 570 14.54 -12.66 16.28
C TRP A 570 16.02 -12.96 16.48
N ARG A 571 16.91 -11.96 16.51
CA ARG A 571 18.33 -12.14 16.81
C ARG A 571 18.54 -12.77 18.18
N ASP A 572 17.67 -12.43 19.12
CA ASP A 572 17.79 -12.82 20.53
C ASP A 572 16.95 -14.09 20.85
N TYR A 573 16.23 -14.64 19.84
CA TYR A 573 15.47 -15.87 19.98
C TYR A 573 16.35 -17.11 19.80
N ALA A 574 16.03 -18.20 20.47
CA ALA A 574 16.71 -19.47 20.28
C ALA A 574 16.53 -19.95 18.83
N GLN A 575 17.59 -20.52 18.23
CA GLN A 575 17.61 -20.93 16.83
C GLN A 575 16.46 -21.90 16.49
N GLN A 576 16.05 -22.74 17.43
CA GLN A 576 14.94 -23.68 17.27
C GLN A 576 13.59 -22.98 17.03
N HIS A 577 13.43 -21.74 17.50
CA HIS A 577 12.20 -20.96 17.34
C HIS A 577 12.17 -20.15 16.04
N PHE A 578 13.27 -20.05 15.31
CA PHE A 578 13.34 -19.21 14.11
C PHE A 578 12.31 -19.62 13.05
N SER A 579 12.03 -20.90 12.88
CA SER A 579 11.02 -21.42 11.95
C SER A 579 9.58 -21.06 12.32
N LEU A 580 9.33 -20.67 13.57
CA LEU A 580 8.02 -20.23 14.05
C LEU A 580 7.79 -18.73 13.80
N VAL A 581 8.84 -17.96 13.51
CA VAL A 581 8.72 -16.55 13.14
C VAL A 581 8.41 -16.47 11.64
N LEU A 582 7.17 -16.19 11.29
CA LEU A 582 6.74 -16.07 9.89
C LEU A 582 7.28 -14.81 9.22
N GLY A 583 7.57 -13.78 9.99
CA GLY A 583 8.06 -12.49 9.53
C GLY A 583 7.52 -11.34 10.37
N GLY A 584 7.18 -10.24 9.71
CA GLY A 584 6.67 -9.08 10.41
C GLY A 584 5.83 -8.17 9.55
N GLU A 585 5.24 -7.18 10.23
CA GLU A 585 4.34 -6.21 9.63
C GLU A 585 4.53 -4.84 10.27
N ALA A 586 4.57 -3.79 9.44
CA ALA A 586 4.38 -2.45 9.93
C ALA A 586 2.92 -2.06 9.86
N ALA A 587 2.43 -1.37 10.88
CA ALA A 587 1.07 -0.87 10.93
C ALA A 587 1.04 0.65 10.73
N ILE A 588 0.07 1.13 9.96
CA ILE A 588 -0.31 2.54 9.92
C ILE A 588 -1.78 2.67 10.31
N TRP A 589 -2.01 2.85 11.60
CA TRP A 589 -3.33 3.18 12.13
C TRP A 589 -3.71 4.60 11.71
N SER A 590 -4.99 4.83 11.48
CA SER A 590 -5.39 6.04 10.76
C SER A 590 -6.12 7.08 11.59
N GLU A 591 -6.08 7.03 12.93
CA GLU A 591 -6.72 8.02 13.82
C GLU A 591 -6.28 9.45 13.46
N GLN A 592 -5.01 9.63 13.14
CA GLN A 592 -4.46 10.92 12.73
C GLN A 592 -3.88 10.90 11.29
N THR A 593 -4.07 9.81 10.53
CA THR A 593 -3.49 9.64 9.19
C THR A 593 -4.56 9.79 8.10
N GLY A 594 -4.66 10.98 7.51
CA GLY A 594 -5.57 11.21 6.37
C GLY A 594 -4.90 10.94 5.02
N ASP A 595 -5.69 10.98 3.93
CA ASP A 595 -5.29 10.68 2.55
C ASP A 595 -4.03 11.40 2.09
N ALA A 596 -3.87 12.68 2.43
CA ALA A 596 -2.71 13.48 2.00
C ALA A 596 -1.40 13.04 2.66
N SER A 597 -1.45 12.49 3.88
CA SER A 597 -0.28 12.13 4.69
C SER A 597 0.12 10.66 4.57
N LEU A 598 -0.74 9.78 4.08
CA LEU A 598 -0.51 8.33 4.05
C LEU A 598 0.82 7.97 3.35
N GLY A 599 1.05 8.45 2.14
CA GLY A 599 2.28 8.14 1.40
C GLY A 599 3.56 8.60 2.12
N PRO A 600 3.71 9.88 2.51
CA PRO A 600 4.86 10.35 3.28
C PRO A 600 5.05 9.62 4.62
N ARG A 601 3.98 9.22 5.29
CA ARG A 601 4.08 8.46 6.54
C ARG A 601 4.53 7.02 6.34
N LEU A 602 4.28 6.44 5.18
CA LEU A 602 4.73 5.08 4.83
C LEU A 602 6.19 5.07 4.35
N TRP A 603 6.55 5.91 3.39
CA TRP A 603 7.84 5.87 2.72
C TRP A 603 8.77 6.98 3.20
N PRO A 604 9.99 6.65 3.69
CA PRO A 604 10.83 5.44 3.49
C PRO A 604 10.64 4.30 4.51
N ARG A 605 9.84 4.45 5.56
CA ARG A 605 9.81 3.54 6.71
C ARG A 605 9.37 2.12 6.33
N ALA A 606 8.31 1.96 5.54
CA ALA A 606 7.87 0.65 5.05
C ALA A 606 8.90 0.01 4.12
N SER A 607 9.67 0.80 3.34
CA SER A 607 10.79 0.26 2.56
C SER A 607 11.92 -0.26 3.46
N ALA A 608 12.17 0.39 4.59
CA ALA A 608 13.17 -0.06 5.58
C ALA A 608 12.77 -1.43 6.18
N LEU A 609 11.49 -1.59 6.57
CA LEU A 609 10.95 -2.89 6.99
C LEU A 609 11.10 -3.95 5.89
N ALA A 610 10.79 -3.57 4.65
CA ALA A 610 10.84 -4.50 3.53
C ALA A 610 12.23 -5.12 3.35
N GLU A 611 13.31 -4.35 3.41
CA GLU A 611 14.67 -4.90 3.38
C GLU A 611 14.99 -5.70 4.64
N ARG A 612 14.52 -5.29 5.82
CA ARG A 612 14.71 -6.05 7.06
C ARG A 612 14.14 -7.46 6.93
N LEU A 613 12.94 -7.60 6.40
CA LEU A 613 12.26 -8.88 6.27
C LEU A 613 12.71 -9.69 5.04
N TRP A 614 13.17 -9.01 3.98
CA TRP A 614 13.69 -9.70 2.80
C TRP A 614 15.09 -10.26 3.03
N SER A 615 16.00 -9.41 3.52
CA SER A 615 17.45 -9.70 3.51
C SER A 615 17.99 -10.16 4.85
N ASP A 616 17.38 -9.77 5.96
CA ASP A 616 17.81 -10.00 7.34
C ASP A 616 19.29 -9.70 7.59
N MET A 617 19.80 -8.61 7.00
CA MET A 617 21.21 -8.26 7.11
C MET A 617 21.58 -7.96 8.57
N PRO A 618 22.71 -8.48 9.06
CA PRO A 618 23.23 -8.11 10.37
C PRO A 618 23.43 -6.60 10.46
N THR A 619 22.97 -6.00 11.56
CA THR A 619 23.25 -4.61 11.91
C THR A 619 24.15 -4.58 13.14
N ASN A 620 25.16 -3.71 13.13
CA ASN A 620 26.10 -3.55 14.25
C ASN A 620 25.51 -2.66 15.38
N GLY A 621 24.24 -2.83 15.70
CA GLY A 621 23.58 -2.02 16.71
C GLY A 621 23.06 -0.67 16.20
N TYR A 622 23.64 0.46 16.57
CA TYR A 622 23.05 1.78 16.36
C TYR A 622 23.51 2.52 15.09
N SER A 623 24.42 1.95 14.30
CA SER A 623 24.98 2.63 13.12
C SER A 623 24.51 1.92 11.86
N THR A 624 23.61 2.58 11.16
CA THR A 624 23.21 2.16 9.80
C THR A 624 24.38 2.45 8.85
N ASP A 625 24.85 1.43 8.13
CA ASP A 625 25.92 1.55 7.15
C ASP A 625 25.57 2.62 6.07
N GLU A 626 26.56 3.42 5.67
CA GLU A 626 26.43 4.42 4.60
C GLU A 626 25.83 3.85 3.31
N SER A 627 26.12 2.59 3.00
CA SER A 627 25.56 1.92 1.83
C SER A 627 24.04 1.78 1.89
N VAL A 628 23.46 1.61 3.08
CA VAL A 628 22.00 1.53 3.30
C VAL A 628 21.35 2.86 3.00
N TYR A 629 21.93 3.97 3.51
CA TYR A 629 21.43 5.33 3.22
C TYR A 629 21.40 5.61 1.71
N THR A 630 22.49 5.31 1.02
CA THR A 630 22.62 5.57 -0.42
C THR A 630 21.63 4.75 -1.23
N ARG A 631 21.47 3.45 -0.92
CA ARG A 631 20.52 2.56 -1.60
C ARG A 631 19.07 2.94 -1.32
N LEU A 632 18.73 3.24 -0.05
CA LEU A 632 17.37 3.66 0.31
C LEU A 632 17.03 5.00 -0.35
N ALA A 633 17.96 5.97 -0.39
CA ALA A 633 17.74 7.24 -1.07
C ALA A 633 17.49 7.04 -2.59
N ALA A 634 18.26 6.19 -3.25
CA ALA A 634 18.03 5.84 -4.66
C ALA A 634 16.67 5.16 -4.85
N HIS A 635 16.26 4.30 -3.92
CA HIS A 635 14.94 3.67 -3.94
C HIS A 635 13.81 4.70 -3.75
N MET A 636 13.98 5.69 -2.88
CA MET A 636 13.00 6.78 -2.72
C MET A 636 12.87 7.64 -3.99
N GLU A 637 13.98 7.89 -4.70
CA GLU A 637 13.92 8.55 -6.01
C GLU A 637 13.16 7.71 -7.05
N LEU A 638 13.36 6.38 -7.03
CA LEU A 638 12.61 5.45 -7.86
C LEU A 638 11.09 5.50 -7.56
N LEU A 639 10.69 5.41 -6.28
CA LEU A 639 9.28 5.51 -5.88
C LEU A 639 8.67 6.85 -6.31
N THR A 640 9.39 7.94 -6.09
CA THR A 640 8.95 9.29 -6.49
C THR A 640 8.78 9.39 -8.02
N SER A 641 9.69 8.81 -8.80
CA SER A 641 9.57 8.78 -10.27
C SER A 641 8.34 8.00 -10.75
N ARG A 642 7.92 6.99 -10.01
CA ARG A 642 6.69 6.21 -10.23
C ARG A 642 5.42 6.93 -9.72
N GLY A 643 5.57 8.16 -9.21
CA GLY A 643 4.47 9.02 -8.77
C GLY A 643 3.99 8.77 -7.33
N LEU A 644 4.75 8.01 -6.53
CA LEU A 644 4.46 7.88 -5.11
C LEU A 644 4.93 9.13 -4.36
N LYS A 645 4.19 9.50 -3.32
CA LYS A 645 4.59 10.56 -2.40
C LYS A 645 5.44 9.94 -1.29
N THR A 646 6.68 10.39 -1.18
CA THR A 646 7.62 9.93 -0.16
C THR A 646 8.07 11.10 0.71
N GLU A 647 8.45 10.82 1.95
CA GLU A 647 9.13 11.80 2.78
C GLU A 647 10.59 11.95 2.36
N ALA A 648 11.13 13.17 2.45
CA ALA A 648 12.53 13.41 2.17
C ALA A 648 13.40 12.85 3.30
N MET A 649 14.39 12.02 2.96
CA MET A 649 15.30 11.44 3.95
C MET A 649 16.32 12.47 4.47
N TRP A 650 16.70 13.44 3.63
CA TRP A 650 17.71 14.48 3.89
C TRP A 650 17.55 15.66 2.93
N PRO A 651 18.27 16.78 3.15
CA PRO A 651 18.31 17.87 2.18
C PRO A 651 18.78 17.40 0.80
N GLN A 652 18.16 17.87 -0.27
CA GLN A 652 18.52 17.50 -1.66
C GLN A 652 20.02 17.71 -1.98
N TRP A 653 20.68 18.61 -1.26
CA TRP A 653 22.13 18.80 -1.36
C TRP A 653 22.91 17.52 -1.01
N CYS A 654 22.47 16.74 -0.02
CA CYS A 654 23.07 15.47 0.38
C CYS A 654 22.97 14.43 -0.73
N SER A 655 21.81 14.33 -1.42
CA SER A 655 21.66 13.47 -2.59
C SER A 655 22.65 13.80 -3.70
N GLN A 656 22.99 15.09 -3.88
CA GLN A 656 23.96 15.55 -4.88
C GLN A 656 25.42 15.48 -4.41
N ASN A 657 25.66 15.18 -3.17
CA ASN A 657 26.99 15.08 -2.56
C ASN A 657 27.10 13.82 -1.69
N PRO A 658 27.05 12.62 -2.31
CA PRO A 658 27.07 11.35 -1.59
C PRO A 658 28.23 11.26 -0.59
N GLY A 659 27.95 10.77 0.62
CA GLY A 659 28.94 10.62 1.69
C GLY A 659 29.30 11.89 2.47
N LYS A 660 28.74 13.07 2.11
CA LYS A 660 29.06 14.34 2.83
C LYS A 660 28.07 14.69 3.94
N CYS A 661 27.03 13.90 4.11
CA CYS A 661 26.01 14.11 5.15
C CYS A 661 25.96 12.97 6.18
N LEU A 662 26.88 12.03 6.11
CA LEU A 662 26.97 10.85 6.98
C LEU A 662 28.23 10.88 7.81
#